data_46c06ec3921f284ac8bdd9af664ba53c
#
_entry.id   46c06ec3921f284ac8bdd9af664ba53c
#
_cell.length_a   1.000
_cell.length_b   1.000
_cell.length_c   1.000
_cell.angle_alpha   90.00
_cell.angle_beta   90.00
_cell.angle_gamma   90.00
#
_symmetry.space_group_name_H-M   'P 1'
#
loop_
_entity.id
_entity.type
_entity.pdbx_description
1 polymer ?
#
loop_
_entity_poly.entity_id
_entity_poly.type
_entity_poly.pdbx_seq_one_letter_code
_entity_poly.pdbx_strand_id
1 'polypeptide(L)'
;MRVSKACSRISEMVRNVSLKNIRTILSYELNLRGCSTSTMLLIAGFLTGLTICIFFVGRFLDANLASLSLQWTFLPWLLVFFLPAFGMRAFGSKKASSDMNLLLSYPFLPIEIIVGKWLSGLIILSQMLLLTFPMTLTISLLGDPDWGTVASGYIGAVLVLALMYAVALLASAVSKEEVSAFLIGLFSLFVLVFLDIGALQITALPDVVEQMSRYTFLASPVHWLDEFTVGKINLSAIFYFVTLTAVCIFLACFQLDGYRQTSKLLSFYSVGSIAGLFICAGLVGVIANSLNSFSLQLDLTDTKEYTLSPKTRELARQSQPGSTVELYVSYDKSQIPPKIIKHMSRVERAIKVLETSSNGKISFSLKTLRIDSREADKAESIGITRMPMSSGDEFYFGARFSSQNRSLSIGYIDVDRAASLEYDLALQLTNLQRTQPPRVAILSSVLKPSNVHLPHPGLSIIGELKRQYDVSILPYFADGFDEQYDALIIFDAPIIKRAMVEAIDNHLQSGKSAIVMLDPFQRMNEANARLEIADSKKGEINSVVDLLDFYGIKFSKNRVVGDFENAATVETASGRNFAYPYWMRMRQKNMTKDEPVVTNLNELLFAETGFFSAKDRLNLLHPIVVTGEKISTQDRSLFGDMNTEELALEFDARVQKAKVIVGRVNEKLPSPFF
;
A
#
# COMPACT_ATOMS: atom_id res chain seq x y z
N MET A 1 7.42 48.84 21.88
CA MET A 1 7.82 49.87 20.89
C MET A 1 8.89 49.36 19.89
N ARG A 2 9.94 48.63 20.26
CA ARG A 2 10.97 48.09 19.31
C ARG A 2 10.47 46.98 18.43
N VAL A 3 9.64 46.03 18.92
CA VAL A 3 9.04 44.94 18.15
C VAL A 3 8.04 45.48 17.08
N SER A 4 7.27 46.48 17.42
CA SER A 4 6.34 47.15 16.49
C SER A 4 7.06 47.83 15.33
N LYS A 5 8.24 48.48 15.59
CA LYS A 5 9.08 49.05 14.53
C LYS A 5 9.76 47.97 13.65
N ALA A 6 10.06 46.84 14.18
CA ALA A 6 10.58 45.69 13.40
C ALA A 6 9.47 45.15 12.47
N CYS A 7 8.26 44.93 12.98
CA CYS A 7 7.12 44.48 12.16
C CYS A 7 6.74 45.44 11.03
N SER A 8 6.75 46.76 11.29
CA SER A 8 6.44 47.76 10.22
C SER A 8 7.52 47.76 9.13
N ARG A 9 8.81 47.64 9.49
CA ARG A 9 9.91 47.55 8.52
C ARG A 9 9.81 46.24 7.69
N ILE A 10 9.38 45.16 8.29
CA ILE A 10 9.20 43.86 7.59
C ILE A 10 8.10 43.97 6.54
N SER A 11 6.98 44.60 6.86
CA SER A 11 5.90 44.81 5.89
C SER A 11 6.33 45.72 4.72
N GLU A 12 7.20 46.69 4.94
CA GLU A 12 7.83 47.49 3.90
C GLU A 12 8.85 46.70 3.07
N MET A 13 9.67 45.87 3.69
CA MET A 13 10.63 45.01 2.98
C MET A 13 9.93 44.00 2.03
N VAL A 14 8.84 43.38 2.48
CA VAL A 14 8.08 42.41 1.65
C VAL A 14 7.36 43.11 0.50
N ARG A 15 6.91 44.33 0.69
CA ARG A 15 6.13 45.10 -0.31
C ARG A 15 6.94 45.54 -1.53
N ASN A 16 8.27 45.66 -1.39
CA ASN A 16 9.16 46.21 -2.43
C ASN A 16 10.13 45.15 -3.02
N VAL A 17 9.86 43.88 -2.84
CA VAL A 17 10.71 42.80 -3.38
C VAL A 17 10.63 42.73 -4.90
N SER A 18 11.78 42.81 -5.57
CA SER A 18 11.88 42.71 -7.03
C SER A 18 12.31 41.31 -7.46
N LEU A 19 11.46 40.58 -8.20
CA LEU A 19 11.78 39.30 -8.79
C LEU A 19 12.99 39.34 -9.73
N LYS A 20 13.21 40.53 -10.39
CA LYS A 20 14.37 40.73 -11.25
C LYS A 20 15.68 40.69 -10.47
N ASN A 21 15.69 41.30 -9.27
CA ASN A 21 16.86 41.29 -8.38
C ASN A 21 17.17 39.86 -7.89
N ILE A 22 16.16 39.12 -7.47
CA ILE A 22 16.30 37.70 -7.05
C ILE A 22 16.87 36.87 -8.19
N ARG A 23 16.34 37.03 -9.41
CA ARG A 23 16.84 36.30 -10.59
C ARG A 23 18.30 36.65 -10.92
N THR A 24 18.70 37.88 -10.76
CA THR A 24 20.08 38.31 -10.99
C THR A 24 21.03 37.69 -9.99
N ILE A 25 20.68 37.67 -8.70
CA ILE A 25 21.47 37.06 -7.65
C ILE A 25 21.51 35.53 -7.84
N LEU A 26 20.38 34.91 -8.18
CA LEU A 26 20.26 33.49 -8.47
C LEU A 26 21.23 33.07 -9.59
N SER A 27 21.17 33.74 -10.75
CA SER A 27 22.02 33.41 -11.90
C SER A 27 23.51 33.63 -11.60
N TYR A 28 23.85 34.68 -10.86
CA TYR A 28 25.22 34.93 -10.42
C TYR A 28 25.76 33.82 -9.51
N GLU A 29 24.99 33.43 -8.48
CA GLU A 29 25.40 32.37 -7.54
C GLU A 29 25.44 30.98 -8.20
N LEU A 30 24.54 30.70 -9.14
CA LEU A 30 24.58 29.44 -9.91
C LEU A 30 25.85 29.34 -10.76
N ASN A 31 26.22 30.43 -11.45
CA ASN A 31 27.46 30.45 -12.25
C ASN A 31 28.71 30.35 -11.38
N LEU A 32 28.69 30.98 -10.21
CA LEU A 32 29.85 30.97 -9.29
C LEU A 32 30.06 29.61 -8.63
N ARG A 33 28.97 28.94 -8.23
CA ARG A 33 29.02 27.72 -7.40
C ARG A 33 28.76 26.44 -8.17
N GLY A 34 27.93 26.49 -9.23
CA GLY A 34 27.48 25.31 -9.96
C GLY A 34 28.61 24.49 -10.56
N CYS A 35 29.67 25.18 -11.08
CA CYS A 35 30.84 24.53 -11.69
C CYS A 35 32.11 24.58 -10.79
N SER A 36 31.97 24.94 -9.50
CA SER A 36 33.14 25.00 -8.63
C SER A 36 33.63 23.61 -8.25
N THR A 37 34.96 23.40 -8.27
CA THR A 37 35.59 22.13 -7.87
C THR A 37 35.18 21.70 -6.47
N SER A 38 35.02 22.65 -5.54
CA SER A 38 34.57 22.37 -4.18
C SER A 38 33.15 21.80 -4.12
N THR A 39 32.21 22.31 -4.93
CA THR A 39 30.85 21.81 -5.01
C THR A 39 30.82 20.40 -5.62
N MET A 40 31.61 20.17 -6.68
CA MET A 40 31.70 18.84 -7.29
C MET A 40 32.27 17.80 -6.33
N LEU A 41 33.29 18.14 -5.55
CA LEU A 41 33.86 17.25 -4.51
C LEU A 41 32.85 16.97 -3.39
N LEU A 42 32.06 17.96 -2.96
CA LEU A 42 31.02 17.76 -1.96
C LEU A 42 29.91 16.82 -2.49
N ILE A 43 29.47 17.00 -3.74
CA ILE A 43 28.48 16.14 -4.39
C ILE A 43 29.03 14.70 -4.51
N ALA A 44 30.25 14.54 -4.99
CA ALA A 44 30.88 13.21 -5.10
C ALA A 44 31.03 12.54 -3.73
N GLY A 45 31.48 13.28 -2.72
CA GLY A 45 31.59 12.78 -1.35
C GLY A 45 30.24 12.37 -0.76
N PHE A 46 29.19 13.16 -1.00
CA PHE A 46 27.84 12.83 -0.56
C PHE A 46 27.34 11.54 -1.22
N LEU A 47 27.45 11.42 -2.55
CA LEU A 47 27.00 10.23 -3.27
C LEU A 47 27.75 8.98 -2.85
N THR A 48 29.08 9.09 -2.68
CA THR A 48 29.91 7.99 -2.17
C THR A 48 29.50 7.60 -0.77
N GLY A 49 29.33 8.58 0.13
CA GLY A 49 28.90 8.35 1.51
C GLY A 49 27.52 7.67 1.57
N LEU A 50 26.58 8.14 0.76
CA LEU A 50 25.23 7.55 0.68
C LEU A 50 25.29 6.10 0.19
N THR A 51 26.07 5.83 -0.84
CA THR A 51 26.28 4.47 -1.38
C THR A 51 26.88 3.55 -0.31
N ILE A 52 27.90 4.01 0.41
CA ILE A 52 28.51 3.24 1.51
C ILE A 52 27.46 2.96 2.62
N CYS A 53 26.70 3.96 3.03
CA CYS A 53 25.67 3.79 4.06
C CYS A 53 24.61 2.76 3.63
N ILE A 54 24.16 2.79 2.39
CA ILE A 54 23.10 1.88 1.92
C ILE A 54 23.62 0.45 1.79
N PHE A 55 24.76 0.24 1.11
CA PHE A 55 25.23 -1.11 0.80
C PHE A 55 25.98 -1.78 1.95
N PHE A 56 26.81 -1.04 2.70
CA PHE A 56 27.65 -1.63 3.74
C PHE A 56 27.03 -1.52 5.13
N VAL A 57 26.47 -0.36 5.51
CA VAL A 57 25.86 -0.18 6.85
C VAL A 57 24.45 -0.75 6.86
N GLY A 58 23.66 -0.43 5.87
CA GLY A 58 22.26 -0.85 5.74
C GLY A 58 22.08 -2.28 5.21
N ARG A 59 23.17 -2.94 4.75
CA ARG A 59 23.13 -4.31 4.20
C ARG A 59 21.96 -4.52 3.21
N PHE A 60 21.83 -3.60 2.27
CA PHE A 60 20.71 -3.58 1.33
C PHE A 60 20.48 -4.93 0.63
N LEU A 61 21.55 -5.62 0.23
CA LEU A 61 21.44 -6.90 -0.48
C LEU A 61 20.95 -8.05 0.41
N ASP A 62 21.21 -7.99 1.71
CA ASP A 62 20.76 -9.02 2.67
C ASP A 62 19.25 -8.89 2.97
N ALA A 63 18.69 -7.69 2.81
CA ALA A 63 17.29 -7.41 3.13
C ALA A 63 16.29 -7.98 2.12
N ASN A 64 16.73 -8.33 0.90
CA ASN A 64 15.88 -8.86 -0.20
C ASN A 64 14.57 -8.05 -0.44
N LEU A 65 14.62 -6.73 -0.27
CA LEU A 65 13.50 -5.81 -0.44
C LEU A 65 13.82 -4.77 -1.52
N ALA A 66 13.01 -4.70 -2.56
CA ALA A 66 13.08 -3.64 -3.58
C ALA A 66 12.50 -2.33 -3.01
N SER A 67 13.23 -1.67 -2.11
CA SER A 67 12.77 -0.47 -1.41
C SER A 67 13.90 0.54 -1.24
N LEU A 68 13.57 1.83 -1.42
CA LEU A 68 14.47 2.97 -1.16
C LEU A 68 14.48 3.42 0.31
N SER A 69 13.86 2.67 1.23
CA SER A 69 13.73 3.08 2.64
C SER A 69 15.08 3.41 3.29
N LEU A 70 16.11 2.62 3.02
CA LEU A 70 17.47 2.87 3.53
C LEU A 70 18.06 4.20 3.03
N GLN A 71 17.81 4.58 1.77
CA GLN A 71 18.23 5.86 1.22
C GLN A 71 17.62 7.02 2.02
N TRP A 72 16.33 6.95 2.31
CA TRP A 72 15.63 7.99 3.06
C TRP A 72 16.05 8.05 4.53
N THR A 73 16.35 6.90 5.13
CA THR A 73 16.85 6.82 6.51
C THR A 73 18.24 7.48 6.66
N PHE A 74 19.17 7.22 5.74
CA PHE A 74 20.53 7.76 5.83
C PHE A 74 20.65 9.19 5.30
N LEU A 75 19.74 9.65 4.43
CA LEU A 75 19.78 10.96 3.80
C LEU A 75 19.91 12.11 4.82
N PRO A 76 19.03 12.25 5.85
CA PRO A 76 19.12 13.36 6.80
C PRO A 76 20.46 13.38 7.56
N TRP A 77 20.98 12.22 7.95
CA TRP A 77 22.24 12.09 8.68
C TRP A 77 23.45 12.57 7.88
N LEU A 78 23.50 12.23 6.60
CA LEU A 78 24.57 12.72 5.72
C LEU A 78 24.42 14.23 5.48
N LEU A 79 23.20 14.72 5.31
CA LEU A 79 22.94 16.15 5.11
C LEU A 79 23.40 17.01 6.30
N VAL A 80 23.38 16.48 7.54
CA VAL A 80 23.90 17.17 8.74
C VAL A 80 25.35 17.60 8.53
N PHE A 81 26.19 16.81 7.83
CA PHE A 81 27.60 17.13 7.58
C PHE A 81 27.80 17.93 6.29
N PHE A 82 27.13 17.54 5.21
CA PHE A 82 27.37 18.11 3.90
C PHE A 82 26.76 19.49 3.71
N LEU A 83 25.59 19.78 4.29
CA LEU A 83 24.92 21.06 4.11
C LEU A 83 25.62 22.22 4.85
N PRO A 84 26.12 22.10 6.10
CA PRO A 84 26.94 23.13 6.68
C PRO A 84 28.22 23.41 5.90
N ALA A 85 28.87 22.38 5.34
CA ALA A 85 30.04 22.54 4.50
C ALA A 85 29.75 23.29 3.20
N PHE A 86 28.56 23.05 2.59
CA PHE A 86 28.09 23.78 1.43
C PHE A 86 27.65 25.21 1.75
N GLY A 87 26.99 25.39 2.93
CA GLY A 87 26.42 26.68 3.36
C GLY A 87 27.43 27.66 3.96
N MET A 88 28.53 27.18 4.60
CA MET A 88 29.47 28.02 5.34
C MET A 88 30.07 29.18 4.53
N ARG A 89 30.28 28.96 3.23
CA ARG A 89 30.85 29.96 2.30
C ARG A 89 29.82 30.97 1.79
N ALA A 90 28.55 30.88 2.19
CA ALA A 90 27.52 31.79 1.70
C ALA A 90 27.78 33.24 2.12
N PHE A 91 28.20 33.42 3.39
CA PHE A 91 28.48 34.73 4.01
C PHE A 91 29.79 34.79 4.79
N GLY A 92 30.34 33.66 5.25
CA GLY A 92 31.50 33.58 6.14
C GLY A 92 32.76 34.23 5.58
N SER A 93 33.19 33.83 4.37
CA SER A 93 34.35 34.39 3.70
C SER A 93 34.16 35.85 3.29
N LYS A 94 32.94 36.24 2.95
CA LYS A 94 32.64 37.59 2.46
C LYS A 94 32.58 38.63 3.57
N LYS A 95 32.29 38.22 4.82
CA LYS A 95 32.32 39.11 5.99
C LYS A 95 33.74 39.51 6.40
N ALA A 96 34.69 38.65 6.16
CA ALA A 96 36.12 38.92 6.40
C ALA A 96 36.76 39.72 5.27
N SER A 97 36.16 39.81 4.08
CA SER A 97 36.59 40.56 2.92
C SER A 97 35.73 41.78 2.66
N SER A 98 36.26 42.78 1.87
CA SER A 98 35.52 43.95 1.41
C SER A 98 34.28 43.61 0.55
N ASP A 99 34.16 42.38 0.07
CA ASP A 99 33.10 41.91 -0.82
C ASP A 99 31.70 42.00 -0.21
N MET A 100 31.60 41.85 1.12
CA MET A 100 30.31 41.98 1.82
C MET A 100 29.84 43.44 1.84
N ASN A 101 30.76 44.38 2.05
CA ASN A 101 30.45 45.80 2.01
C ASN A 101 30.04 46.24 0.59
N LEU A 102 30.66 45.66 -0.43
CA LEU A 102 30.32 45.86 -1.83
C LEU A 102 28.89 45.33 -2.12
N LEU A 103 28.57 44.09 -1.68
CA LEU A 103 27.25 43.50 -1.85
C LEU A 103 26.14 44.30 -1.16
N LEU A 104 26.43 44.82 0.03
CA LEU A 104 25.49 45.63 0.82
C LEU A 104 25.38 47.08 0.32
N SER A 105 26.30 47.58 -0.52
CA SER A 105 26.22 48.89 -1.16
C SER A 105 25.29 48.92 -2.38
N TYR A 106 24.99 47.78 -2.98
CA TYR A 106 23.98 47.67 -4.03
C TYR A 106 22.56 47.87 -3.47
N PRO A 107 21.62 48.35 -4.29
CA PRO A 107 20.24 48.62 -3.87
C PRO A 107 19.40 47.29 -3.77
N PHE A 108 19.99 46.23 -3.21
CA PHE A 108 19.29 44.99 -2.94
C PHE A 108 18.74 44.96 -1.52
N LEU A 109 17.53 44.42 -1.36
CA LEU A 109 16.97 44.16 -0.06
C LEU A 109 17.62 42.89 0.55
N PRO A 110 17.82 42.81 1.90
CA PRO A 110 18.36 41.63 2.55
C PRO A 110 17.61 40.32 2.19
N ILE A 111 16.29 40.41 2.04
CA ILE A 111 15.45 39.26 1.64
C ILE A 111 15.75 38.79 0.20
N GLU A 112 16.00 39.72 -0.74
CA GLU A 112 16.36 39.38 -2.13
C GLU A 112 17.69 38.62 -2.20
N ILE A 113 18.65 39.02 -1.37
CA ILE A 113 19.97 38.39 -1.29
C ILE A 113 19.83 36.99 -0.73
N ILE A 114 19.11 36.81 0.37
CA ILE A 114 18.99 35.50 1.05
C ILE A 114 18.17 34.53 0.22
N VAL A 115 17.02 34.97 -0.30
CA VAL A 115 16.16 34.12 -1.15
C VAL A 115 16.90 33.74 -2.44
N GLY A 116 17.63 34.67 -3.08
CA GLY A 116 18.44 34.37 -4.27
C GLY A 116 19.53 33.33 -4.01
N LYS A 117 20.24 33.44 -2.87
CA LYS A 117 21.24 32.45 -2.44
C LYS A 117 20.62 31.12 -2.04
N TRP A 118 19.49 31.14 -1.35
CA TRP A 118 18.77 29.94 -0.96
C TRP A 118 18.26 29.17 -2.18
N LEU A 119 17.62 29.85 -3.15
CA LEU A 119 17.17 29.22 -4.39
C LEU A 119 18.32 28.63 -5.20
N SER A 120 19.47 29.37 -5.33
CA SER A 120 20.62 28.86 -6.06
C SER A 120 21.18 27.59 -5.45
N GLY A 121 21.31 27.54 -4.13
CA GLY A 121 21.77 26.36 -3.43
C GLY A 121 20.77 25.21 -3.51
N LEU A 122 19.48 25.49 -3.38
CA LEU A 122 18.44 24.47 -3.52
C LEU A 122 18.46 23.81 -4.91
N ILE A 123 18.68 24.58 -5.99
CA ILE A 123 18.82 24.04 -7.34
C ILE A 123 20.03 23.09 -7.42
N ILE A 124 21.20 23.50 -6.92
CA ILE A 124 22.41 22.66 -6.95
C ILE A 124 22.23 21.39 -6.12
N LEU A 125 21.61 21.51 -4.92
CA LEU A 125 21.37 20.39 -4.05
C LEU A 125 20.26 19.46 -4.60
N SER A 126 19.28 20.01 -5.31
CA SER A 126 18.29 19.18 -6.03
C SER A 126 18.91 18.40 -7.18
N GLN A 127 19.91 18.98 -7.89
CA GLN A 127 20.71 18.24 -8.88
C GLN A 127 21.51 17.12 -8.22
N MET A 128 22.10 17.36 -7.04
CA MET A 128 22.78 16.32 -6.26
C MET A 128 21.82 15.17 -5.90
N LEU A 129 20.61 15.50 -5.48
CA LEU A 129 19.58 14.49 -5.18
C LEU A 129 19.16 13.73 -6.44
N LEU A 130 19.02 14.42 -7.59
CA LEU A 130 18.67 13.78 -8.85
C LEU A 130 19.75 12.77 -9.32
N LEU A 131 21.01 13.00 -8.98
CA LEU A 131 22.11 12.06 -9.25
C LEU A 131 22.01 10.75 -8.43
N THR A 132 21.11 10.66 -7.45
CA THR A 132 20.80 9.38 -6.77
C THR A 132 19.79 8.52 -7.55
N PHE A 133 19.13 9.08 -8.58
CA PHE A 133 18.09 8.39 -9.36
C PHE A 133 18.59 7.11 -10.08
N PRO A 134 19.84 7.01 -10.59
CA PRO A 134 20.35 5.75 -11.13
C PRO A 134 20.25 4.57 -10.16
N MET A 135 20.36 4.82 -8.85
CA MET A 135 20.14 3.77 -7.85
C MET A 135 18.68 3.29 -7.83
N THR A 136 17.71 4.21 -7.94
CA THR A 136 16.28 3.86 -8.07
C THR A 136 16.06 2.97 -9.30
N LEU A 137 16.69 3.30 -10.42
CA LEU A 137 16.62 2.51 -11.65
C LEU A 137 17.22 1.10 -11.44
N THR A 138 18.34 0.99 -10.75
CA THR A 138 18.96 -0.31 -10.42
C THR A 138 18.01 -1.17 -9.57
N ILE A 139 17.35 -0.58 -8.58
CA ILE A 139 16.38 -1.29 -7.74
C ILE A 139 15.17 -1.76 -8.56
N SER A 140 14.72 -0.98 -9.55
CA SER A 140 13.61 -1.38 -10.43
C SER A 140 13.97 -2.52 -11.40
N LEU A 141 15.26 -2.75 -11.67
CA LEU A 141 15.74 -3.90 -12.42
C LEU A 141 15.84 -5.17 -11.57
N LEU A 142 16.01 -5.02 -10.25
CA LEU A 142 16.13 -6.12 -9.30
C LEU A 142 14.78 -6.57 -8.71
N GLY A 143 13.77 -5.71 -8.78
CA GLY A 143 12.43 -5.96 -8.23
C GLY A 143 11.44 -4.91 -8.70
N ASP A 144 10.23 -4.98 -8.17
CA ASP A 144 9.15 -4.04 -8.49
C ASP A 144 8.95 -3.06 -7.32
N PRO A 145 9.60 -1.86 -7.34
CA PRO A 145 9.44 -0.86 -6.31
C PRO A 145 8.10 -0.12 -6.52
N ASP A 146 7.45 0.26 -5.44
CA ASP A 146 6.29 1.16 -5.47
C ASP A 146 6.74 2.57 -5.93
N TRP A 147 6.40 2.93 -7.17
CA TRP A 147 6.77 4.22 -7.78
C TRP A 147 6.14 5.41 -7.08
N GLY A 148 4.99 5.22 -6.44
CA GLY A 148 4.34 6.27 -5.65
C GLY A 148 5.13 6.59 -4.39
N THR A 149 5.67 5.59 -3.69
CA THR A 149 6.55 5.80 -2.54
C THR A 149 7.89 6.42 -2.95
N VAL A 150 8.41 6.06 -4.12
CA VAL A 150 9.62 6.69 -4.69
C VAL A 150 9.38 8.17 -4.94
N ALA A 151 8.31 8.52 -5.66
CA ALA A 151 8.01 9.92 -6.02
C ALA A 151 7.78 10.79 -4.77
N SER A 152 6.98 10.31 -3.80
CA SER A 152 6.75 11.03 -2.55
C SER A 152 8.04 11.20 -1.75
N GLY A 153 8.89 10.17 -1.67
CA GLY A 153 10.18 10.23 -1.01
C GLY A 153 11.11 11.31 -1.59
N TYR A 154 11.20 11.43 -2.91
CA TYR A 154 11.96 12.52 -3.56
C TYR A 154 11.36 13.90 -3.29
N ILE A 155 10.03 14.05 -3.25
CA ILE A 155 9.37 15.30 -2.86
C ILE A 155 9.73 15.67 -1.42
N GLY A 156 9.61 14.72 -0.49
CA GLY A 156 10.01 14.92 0.91
C GLY A 156 11.48 15.28 1.06
N ALA A 157 12.37 14.61 0.32
CA ALA A 157 13.79 14.89 0.33
C ALA A 157 14.13 16.32 -0.14
N VAL A 158 13.44 16.84 -1.17
CA VAL A 158 13.60 18.25 -1.61
C VAL A 158 13.15 19.21 -0.51
N LEU A 159 12.07 18.93 0.20
CA LEU A 159 11.59 19.75 1.31
C LEU A 159 12.58 19.77 2.49
N VAL A 160 13.13 18.59 2.85
CA VAL A 160 14.18 18.47 3.86
C VAL A 160 15.43 19.24 3.45
N LEU A 161 15.87 19.11 2.20
CA LEU A 161 17.00 19.87 1.66
C LEU A 161 16.76 21.38 1.75
N ALA A 162 15.56 21.82 1.40
CA ALA A 162 15.17 23.23 1.45
C ALA A 162 15.27 23.80 2.87
N LEU A 163 14.77 23.07 3.85
CA LEU A 163 14.82 23.43 5.27
C LEU A 163 16.25 23.39 5.82
N MET A 164 16.95 22.24 5.69
CA MET A 164 18.28 22.07 6.26
C MET A 164 19.29 23.02 5.64
N TYR A 165 19.14 23.35 4.35
CA TYR A 165 19.96 24.35 3.73
C TYR A 165 19.65 25.77 4.23
N ALA A 166 18.37 26.10 4.51
CA ALA A 166 18.01 27.37 5.13
C ALA A 166 18.62 27.52 6.54
N VAL A 167 18.71 26.44 7.32
CA VAL A 167 19.41 26.42 8.62
C VAL A 167 20.92 26.65 8.44
N ALA A 168 21.54 26.01 7.45
CA ALA A 168 22.97 26.23 7.14
C ALA A 168 23.25 27.67 6.70
N LEU A 169 22.35 28.29 5.91
CA LEU A 169 22.43 29.71 5.56
C LEU A 169 22.26 30.62 6.76
N LEU A 170 21.34 30.32 7.67
CA LEU A 170 21.17 31.06 8.93
C LEU A 170 22.46 30.99 9.76
N ALA A 171 23.06 29.79 9.90
CA ALA A 171 24.33 29.62 10.61
C ALA A 171 25.46 30.46 9.99
N SER A 172 25.53 30.50 8.65
CA SER A 172 26.47 31.35 7.92
C SER A 172 26.18 32.85 8.09
N ALA A 173 24.89 33.24 8.17
CA ALA A 173 24.51 34.63 8.41
C ALA A 173 24.83 35.12 9.82
N VAL A 174 24.74 34.25 10.82
CA VAL A 174 25.05 34.52 12.22
C VAL A 174 26.58 34.61 12.46
N SER A 175 27.36 33.80 11.79
CA SER A 175 28.79 33.63 12.01
C SER A 175 29.63 34.71 11.32
N LYS A 176 30.83 34.96 11.84
CA LYS A 176 31.81 35.88 11.25
C LYS A 176 32.82 35.16 10.36
N GLU A 177 33.10 33.89 10.64
CA GLU A 177 34.12 33.06 10.01
C GLU A 177 33.49 31.77 9.45
N GLU A 178 34.12 31.19 8.41
CA GLU A 178 33.63 29.98 7.76
C GLU A 178 33.58 28.78 8.72
N VAL A 179 34.62 28.60 9.54
CA VAL A 179 34.70 27.47 10.48
C VAL A 179 33.61 27.56 11.54
N SER A 180 33.38 28.75 12.09
CA SER A 180 32.31 29.00 13.04
C SER A 180 30.92 28.76 12.41
N ALA A 181 30.74 29.15 11.12
CA ALA A 181 29.51 28.89 10.39
C ALA A 181 29.26 27.39 10.20
N PHE A 182 30.30 26.65 9.86
CA PHE A 182 30.23 25.20 9.75
C PHE A 182 29.83 24.54 11.07
N LEU A 183 30.52 24.89 12.19
CA LEU A 183 30.27 24.28 13.51
C LEU A 183 28.88 24.58 14.03
N ILE A 184 28.41 25.84 13.90
CA ILE A 184 27.06 26.24 14.31
C ILE A 184 26.01 25.53 13.45
N GLY A 185 26.23 25.44 12.14
CA GLY A 185 25.34 24.73 11.22
C GLY A 185 25.28 23.24 11.54
N LEU A 186 26.43 22.60 11.73
CA LEU A 186 26.55 21.20 12.08
C LEU A 186 25.80 20.90 13.38
N PHE A 187 26.07 21.69 14.44
CA PHE A 187 25.42 21.51 15.73
C PHE A 187 23.89 21.71 15.64
N SER A 188 23.45 22.76 14.95
CA SER A 188 22.02 23.06 14.82
C SER A 188 21.28 21.96 14.08
N LEU A 189 21.84 21.46 12.97
CA LEU A 189 21.25 20.38 12.19
C LEU A 189 21.30 19.04 12.94
N PHE A 190 22.43 18.77 13.62
CA PHE A 190 22.57 17.57 14.45
C PHE A 190 21.49 17.53 15.53
N VAL A 191 21.28 18.62 16.25
CA VAL A 191 20.24 18.69 17.29
C VAL A 191 18.85 18.48 16.68
N LEU A 192 18.52 19.14 15.55
CA LEU A 192 17.22 18.98 14.90
C LEU A 192 16.94 17.52 14.47
N VAL A 193 17.94 16.86 13.90
CA VAL A 193 17.80 15.45 13.49
C VAL A 193 17.75 14.53 14.70
N PHE A 194 18.58 14.81 15.73
CA PHE A 194 18.66 14.00 16.93
C PHE A 194 17.38 14.01 17.78
N LEU A 195 16.54 15.02 17.65
CA LEU A 195 15.26 15.11 18.37
C LEU A 195 14.28 13.97 18.02
N ASP A 196 14.49 13.28 16.90
CA ASP A 196 13.66 12.14 16.47
C ASP A 196 14.14 10.80 17.02
N ILE A 197 15.37 10.72 17.54
CA ILE A 197 15.87 9.45 18.06
C ILE A 197 15.10 9.10 19.33
N GLY A 198 14.32 8.01 19.27
CA GLY A 198 13.69 7.37 20.42
C GLY A 198 14.66 6.90 21.50
N ALA A 199 15.98 7.13 21.33
CA ALA A 199 17.02 6.91 22.32
C ALA A 199 16.89 7.83 23.56
N LEU A 200 16.09 8.89 23.50
CA LEU A 200 15.65 9.61 24.68
C LEU A 200 14.60 8.85 25.52
N GLN A 201 14.15 7.69 25.06
CA GLN A 201 13.50 6.67 25.89
C GLN A 201 14.51 5.95 26.81
N ILE A 202 15.48 6.70 27.34
CA ILE A 202 16.31 6.23 28.41
C ILE A 202 15.39 6.11 29.63
N THR A 203 15.07 4.89 30.01
CA THR A 203 14.22 4.47 31.14
C THR A 203 14.65 4.99 32.52
N ALA A 204 15.61 5.89 32.58
CA ALA A 204 16.19 6.48 33.79
C ALA A 204 15.93 7.98 33.96
N LEU A 205 15.11 8.60 33.11
CA LEU A 205 14.82 10.04 33.22
C LEU A 205 13.56 10.28 34.07
N PRO A 206 13.52 11.39 34.83
CA PRO A 206 12.34 11.79 35.61
C PRO A 206 11.08 11.91 34.72
N ASP A 207 9.90 11.59 35.26
CA ASP A 207 8.59 11.58 34.56
C ASP A 207 8.30 12.85 33.74
N VAL A 208 8.84 14.00 34.17
CA VAL A 208 8.68 15.29 33.45
C VAL A 208 9.43 15.28 32.10
N VAL A 209 10.61 14.65 32.05
CA VAL A 209 11.42 14.56 30.82
C VAL A 209 10.81 13.55 29.89
N GLU A 210 10.22 12.47 30.40
CA GLU A 210 9.45 11.51 29.60
C GLU A 210 8.21 12.17 28.96
N GLN A 211 7.48 13.02 29.69
CA GLN A 211 6.37 13.77 29.13
C GLN A 211 6.81 14.79 28.07
N MET A 212 7.93 15.48 28.26
CA MET A 212 8.49 16.40 27.27
C MET A 212 9.00 15.66 26.03
N SER A 213 9.60 14.49 26.17
CA SER A 213 10.12 13.69 25.06
C SER A 213 9.02 13.25 24.08
N ARG A 214 7.77 13.12 24.57
CA ARG A 214 6.61 12.79 23.72
C ARG A 214 6.26 13.83 22.66
N TYR A 215 6.78 15.06 22.78
CA TYR A 215 6.50 16.15 21.83
C TYR A 215 7.75 16.64 21.10
N THR A 216 8.96 16.29 21.55
CA THR A 216 10.21 16.77 20.94
C THR A 216 10.41 16.25 19.51
N PHE A 217 9.94 15.04 19.20
CA PHE A 217 10.03 14.47 17.85
C PHE A 217 9.29 15.31 16.82
N LEU A 218 8.23 16.06 17.21
CA LEU A 218 7.49 16.94 16.32
C LEU A 218 8.33 18.11 15.77
N ALA A 219 9.41 18.46 16.47
CA ALA A 219 10.35 19.48 16.02
C ALA A 219 11.39 18.93 15.03
N SER A 220 11.50 17.61 14.88
CA SER A 220 12.47 16.98 13.99
C SER A 220 11.99 16.93 12.54
N PRO A 221 12.83 17.32 11.57
CA PRO A 221 12.50 17.16 10.14
C PRO A 221 12.44 15.68 9.72
N VAL A 222 13.06 14.75 10.45
CA VAL A 222 13.07 13.32 10.14
C VAL A 222 11.66 12.75 10.32
N HIS A 223 10.99 13.06 11.42
CA HIS A 223 9.62 12.64 11.68
C HIS A 223 8.65 13.00 10.53
N TRP A 224 8.75 14.23 10.02
CA TRP A 224 7.90 14.68 8.92
C TRP A 224 8.34 14.13 7.56
N LEU A 225 9.63 13.79 7.38
CA LEU A 225 10.12 13.09 6.20
C LEU A 225 9.57 11.67 6.12
N ASP A 226 9.47 10.96 7.24
CA ASP A 226 9.00 9.57 7.29
C ASP A 226 7.59 9.41 6.69
N GLU A 227 6.74 10.42 6.78
CA GLU A 227 5.44 10.40 6.10
C GLU A 227 5.56 10.30 4.58
N PHE A 228 6.52 11.01 3.98
CA PHE A 228 6.78 10.96 2.54
C PHE A 228 7.43 9.63 2.12
N THR A 229 8.27 9.05 2.97
CA THR A 229 8.99 7.80 2.64
C THR A 229 8.06 6.59 2.52
N VAL A 230 6.87 6.67 3.09
CA VAL A 230 5.84 5.63 3.02
C VAL A 230 4.78 5.90 1.94
N GLY A 231 4.96 6.90 1.08
CA GLY A 231 4.07 7.18 -0.05
C GLY A 231 2.94 8.16 0.26
N LYS A 232 2.97 8.83 1.42
CA LYS A 232 1.90 9.71 1.88
C LYS A 232 2.34 11.16 1.82
N ILE A 233 1.64 11.98 1.04
CA ILE A 233 1.83 13.45 1.06
C ILE A 233 0.79 14.05 1.99
N ASN A 234 1.26 14.50 3.15
CA ASN A 234 0.43 15.16 4.15
C ASN A 234 0.61 16.68 4.09
N LEU A 235 -0.51 17.42 4.08
CA LEU A 235 -0.48 18.88 4.07
C LEU A 235 0.20 19.43 5.34
N SER A 236 0.06 18.77 6.48
CA SER A 236 0.73 19.14 7.74
C SER A 236 2.25 19.08 7.64
N ALA A 237 2.80 18.06 6.97
CA ALA A 237 4.24 17.93 6.74
C ALA A 237 4.77 19.01 5.78
N ILE A 238 4.03 19.32 4.70
CA ILE A 238 4.36 20.44 3.81
C ILE A 238 4.35 21.76 4.58
N PHE A 239 3.32 21.98 5.39
CA PHE A 239 3.19 23.18 6.23
C PHE A 239 4.40 23.33 7.17
N TYR A 240 4.82 22.22 7.82
CA TYR A 240 6.00 22.22 8.68
C TYR A 240 7.25 22.69 7.93
N PHE A 241 7.58 22.05 6.81
CA PHE A 241 8.79 22.35 6.04
C PHE A 241 8.78 23.77 5.48
N VAL A 242 7.67 24.21 4.88
CA VAL A 242 7.56 25.55 4.28
C VAL A 242 7.63 26.63 5.34
N THR A 243 6.90 26.46 6.44
CA THR A 243 6.86 27.47 7.51
C THR A 243 8.20 27.59 8.22
N LEU A 244 8.84 26.47 8.58
CA LEU A 244 10.13 26.51 9.27
C LEU A 244 11.26 27.03 8.35
N THR A 245 11.22 26.69 7.06
CA THR A 245 12.13 27.27 6.06
C THR A 245 11.96 28.79 5.97
N ALA A 246 10.71 29.27 5.91
CA ALA A 246 10.43 30.71 5.90
C ALA A 246 10.92 31.41 7.17
N VAL A 247 10.77 30.78 8.34
CA VAL A 247 11.32 31.29 9.62
C VAL A 247 12.83 31.38 9.56
N CYS A 248 13.54 30.36 9.05
CA CYS A 248 15.00 30.40 8.92
C CYS A 248 15.47 31.52 7.99
N ILE A 249 14.82 31.67 6.84
CA ILE A 249 15.11 32.75 5.88
C ILE A 249 14.88 34.12 6.54
N PHE A 250 13.77 34.25 7.29
CA PHE A 250 13.45 35.48 8.00
C PHE A 250 14.50 35.83 9.07
N LEU A 251 14.89 34.87 9.90
CA LEU A 251 15.94 35.06 10.91
C LEU A 251 17.28 35.44 10.26
N ALA A 252 17.62 34.84 9.13
CA ALA A 252 18.82 35.17 8.36
C ALA A 252 18.76 36.59 7.80
N CYS A 253 17.58 37.06 7.30
CA CYS A 253 17.38 38.44 6.86
C CYS A 253 17.57 39.43 8.01
N PHE A 254 17.05 39.12 9.18
CA PHE A 254 17.19 39.96 10.38
C PHE A 254 18.67 40.11 10.79
N GLN A 255 19.44 39.03 10.72
CA GLN A 255 20.88 39.07 11.00
C GLN A 255 21.64 39.92 9.97
N LEU A 256 21.28 39.84 8.70
CA LEU A 256 21.95 40.59 7.64
C LEU A 256 21.65 42.10 7.74
N ASP A 257 20.42 42.47 8.09
CA ASP A 257 20.04 43.85 8.32
C ASP A 257 20.74 44.47 9.56
N GLY A 258 20.84 43.67 10.64
CA GLY A 258 21.61 44.04 11.85
C GLY A 258 23.09 44.29 11.55
N TYR A 259 23.71 43.55 10.62
CA TYR A 259 25.08 43.79 10.19
C TYR A 259 25.27 45.13 9.45
N ARG A 260 24.25 45.54 8.70
CA ARG A 260 24.22 46.84 7.96
C ARG A 260 24.18 48.06 8.92
N GLN A 261 23.69 47.88 10.15
CA GLN A 261 23.49 48.99 11.13
C GLN A 261 24.61 49.13 12.17
N THR A 262 25.72 48.42 12.06
CA THR A 262 26.94 48.56 12.91
C THR A 262 26.67 48.53 14.43
N SER A 263 25.73 47.74 14.95
CA SER A 263 25.39 47.73 16.36
C SER A 263 26.23 46.71 17.17
N LYS A 264 26.81 47.15 18.32
CA LYS A 264 27.56 46.31 19.27
C LYS A 264 26.74 45.16 19.89
N LEU A 265 25.44 45.13 19.66
CA LEU A 265 24.50 44.12 20.20
C LEU A 265 24.40 42.86 19.31
N LEU A 266 25.18 42.75 18.21
CA LEU A 266 25.12 41.62 17.27
C LEU A 266 25.35 40.29 17.94
N SER A 267 26.20 40.18 18.96
CA SER A 267 26.50 38.91 19.63
C SER A 267 25.30 38.33 20.40
N PHE A 268 24.45 39.18 20.96
CA PHE A 268 23.22 38.76 21.65
C PHE A 268 22.13 38.30 20.64
N TYR A 269 22.04 38.97 19.50
CA TYR A 269 21.08 38.62 18.46
C TYR A 269 21.42 37.31 17.76
N SER A 270 22.71 36.92 17.70
CA SER A 270 23.15 35.68 17.07
C SER A 270 22.72 34.45 17.88
N VAL A 271 22.92 34.43 19.19
CA VAL A 271 22.45 33.36 20.07
C VAL A 271 20.92 33.32 20.10
N GLY A 272 20.26 34.48 20.14
CA GLY A 272 18.81 34.59 20.11
C GLY A 272 18.18 34.03 18.83
N SER A 273 18.83 34.16 17.67
CA SER A 273 18.32 33.59 16.42
C SER A 273 18.38 32.08 16.37
N ILE A 274 19.45 31.47 16.91
CA ILE A 274 19.57 30.01 16.98
C ILE A 274 18.59 29.44 18.01
N ALA A 275 18.49 30.05 19.20
CA ALA A 275 17.48 29.66 20.18
C ALA A 275 16.05 29.80 19.63
N GLY A 276 15.79 30.90 18.89
CA GLY A 276 14.53 31.15 18.20
C GLY A 276 14.18 30.08 17.17
N LEU A 277 15.17 29.54 16.45
CA LEU A 277 14.99 28.42 15.52
C LEU A 277 14.38 27.19 16.23
N PHE A 278 14.96 26.76 17.35
CA PHE A 278 14.49 25.58 18.08
C PHE A 278 13.09 25.79 18.69
N ILE A 279 12.84 26.98 19.24
CA ILE A 279 11.51 27.32 19.76
C ILE A 279 10.47 27.31 18.64
N CYS A 280 10.79 27.94 17.50
CA CYS A 280 9.90 27.92 16.34
C CYS A 280 9.70 26.51 15.76
N ALA A 281 10.75 25.66 15.73
CA ALA A 281 10.63 24.29 15.26
C ALA A 281 9.63 23.51 16.12
N GLY A 282 9.71 23.62 17.44
CA GLY A 282 8.74 23.01 18.36
C GLY A 282 7.31 23.54 18.16
N LEU A 283 7.14 24.86 18.10
CA LEU A 283 5.81 25.46 17.90
C LEU A 283 5.19 25.07 16.56
N VAL A 284 5.96 25.16 15.48
CA VAL A 284 5.51 24.79 14.13
C VAL A 284 5.17 23.31 14.07
N GLY A 285 5.96 22.45 14.73
CA GLY A 285 5.68 21.01 14.82
C GLY A 285 4.35 20.72 15.54
N VAL A 286 4.09 21.38 16.66
CA VAL A 286 2.81 21.23 17.40
C VAL A 286 1.62 21.73 16.56
N ILE A 287 1.76 22.85 15.87
CA ILE A 287 0.71 23.38 14.99
C ILE A 287 0.48 22.42 13.83
N ALA A 288 1.53 21.93 13.18
CA ALA A 288 1.44 20.98 12.08
C ALA A 288 0.75 19.68 12.52
N ASN A 289 1.09 19.15 13.71
CA ASN A 289 0.42 17.99 14.27
C ASN A 289 -1.07 18.22 14.53
N SER A 290 -1.44 19.43 14.98
CA SER A 290 -2.86 19.79 15.16
C SER A 290 -3.61 19.84 13.80
N LEU A 291 -2.95 20.27 12.73
CA LEU A 291 -3.49 20.26 11.37
C LEU A 291 -3.69 18.84 10.81
N ASN A 292 -3.00 17.86 11.33
CA ASN A 292 -3.14 16.44 10.93
C ASN A 292 -4.57 15.92 11.16
N SER A 293 -5.31 16.53 12.09
CA SER A 293 -6.72 16.21 12.36
C SER A 293 -7.67 16.52 11.18
N PHE A 294 -7.27 17.38 10.23
CA PHE A 294 -8.08 17.76 9.06
C PHE A 294 -7.95 16.77 7.90
N SER A 295 -7.20 15.67 8.04
CA SER A 295 -7.13 14.53 7.11
C SER A 295 -6.95 14.87 5.61
N LEU A 296 -6.35 16.00 5.25
CA LEU A 296 -5.97 16.34 3.87
C LEU A 296 -4.68 15.62 3.50
N GLN A 297 -4.83 14.39 3.00
CA GLN A 297 -3.73 13.49 2.65
C GLN A 297 -3.89 13.02 1.22
N LEU A 298 -2.80 13.00 0.47
CA LEU A 298 -2.70 12.37 -0.84
C LEU A 298 -1.92 11.08 -0.68
N ASP A 299 -2.56 9.97 -0.99
CA ASP A 299 -1.96 8.65 -1.02
C ASP A 299 -1.48 8.36 -2.44
N LEU A 300 -0.17 8.31 -2.62
CA LEU A 300 0.49 8.01 -3.89
C LEU A 300 0.88 6.53 -4.01
N THR A 301 0.68 5.72 -2.96
CA THR A 301 1.01 4.29 -3.03
C THR A 301 0.21 3.60 -4.12
N ASP A 302 0.84 2.66 -4.83
CA ASP A 302 0.18 1.92 -5.92
C ASP A 302 -1.05 1.15 -5.42
N THR A 303 -1.00 0.63 -4.21
CA THR A 303 -2.09 -0.12 -3.56
C THR A 303 -3.01 0.75 -2.69
N LYS A 304 -2.81 2.08 -2.67
CA LYS A 304 -3.56 3.04 -1.83
C LYS A 304 -3.66 2.62 -0.37
N GLU A 305 -2.54 2.27 0.23
CA GLU A 305 -2.44 1.72 1.60
C GLU A 305 -3.02 2.63 2.69
N TYR A 306 -3.14 3.93 2.43
CA TYR A 306 -3.62 4.96 3.37
C TYR A 306 -5.04 5.44 3.07
N THR A 307 -5.70 4.85 2.06
CA THR A 307 -7.04 5.26 1.65
C THR A 307 -7.96 4.05 1.63
N LEU A 308 -8.86 3.94 2.60
CA LEU A 308 -9.89 2.91 2.59
C LEU A 308 -10.92 3.19 1.50
N SER A 309 -11.46 2.13 0.91
CA SER A 309 -12.58 2.20 -0.03
C SER A 309 -13.80 2.89 0.60
N PRO A 310 -14.66 3.53 -0.18
CA PRO A 310 -15.88 4.16 0.34
C PRO A 310 -16.72 3.20 1.17
N LYS A 311 -16.79 1.93 0.75
CA LYS A 311 -17.57 0.89 1.43
C LYS A 311 -16.99 0.51 2.79
N THR A 312 -15.69 0.33 2.89
CA THR A 312 -15.00 0.03 4.17
C THR A 312 -15.14 1.20 5.15
N ARG A 313 -15.04 2.45 4.65
CA ARG A 313 -15.29 3.64 5.49
C ARG A 313 -16.72 3.70 5.99
N GLU A 314 -17.70 3.34 5.16
CA GLU A 314 -19.11 3.25 5.57
C GLU A 314 -19.29 2.20 6.66
N LEU A 315 -18.73 0.99 6.51
CA LEU A 315 -18.76 -0.07 7.52
C LEU A 315 -18.14 0.38 8.85
N ALA A 316 -17.00 1.08 8.80
CA ALA A 316 -16.37 1.63 10.00
C ALA A 316 -17.26 2.64 10.71
N ARG A 317 -17.94 3.53 9.97
CA ARG A 317 -18.91 4.50 10.52
C ARG A 317 -20.18 3.85 11.06
N GLN A 318 -20.59 2.69 10.53
CA GLN A 318 -21.74 1.93 10.98
C GLN A 318 -21.43 1.05 12.20
N SER A 319 -20.14 0.89 12.57
CA SER A 319 -19.72 0.11 13.73
C SER A 319 -20.39 0.60 15.01
N GLN A 320 -20.58 -0.31 15.96
CA GLN A 320 -21.15 0.01 17.27
C GLN A 320 -20.16 0.86 18.08
N PRO A 321 -20.64 1.88 18.82
CA PRO A 321 -19.77 2.65 19.71
C PRO A 321 -19.12 1.74 20.76
N GLY A 322 -17.82 1.96 21.01
CA GLY A 322 -17.02 1.14 21.93
C GLY A 322 -16.50 -0.17 21.31
N SER A 323 -16.53 -0.30 19.99
CA SER A 323 -15.81 -1.38 19.30
C SER A 323 -14.31 -1.17 19.46
N THR A 324 -13.55 -2.25 19.66
CA THR A 324 -12.09 -2.20 19.82
C THR A 324 -11.39 -3.12 18.82
N VAL A 325 -10.24 -2.69 18.33
CA VAL A 325 -9.34 -3.51 17.53
C VAL A 325 -7.99 -3.56 18.26
N GLU A 326 -7.59 -4.74 18.68
CA GLU A 326 -6.34 -5.00 19.35
C GLU A 326 -5.41 -5.76 18.39
N LEU A 327 -4.25 -5.18 18.09
CA LEU A 327 -3.21 -5.82 17.27
C LEU A 327 -2.15 -6.40 18.20
N TYR A 328 -1.90 -7.69 18.07
CA TYR A 328 -0.94 -8.43 18.87
C TYR A 328 0.31 -8.69 18.03
N VAL A 329 1.48 -8.24 18.51
CA VAL A 329 2.77 -8.42 17.83
C VAL A 329 3.83 -8.84 18.83
N SER A 330 4.85 -9.55 18.38
CA SER A 330 6.00 -9.88 19.22
C SER A 330 6.75 -8.64 19.68
N TYR A 331 7.21 -8.67 20.96
CA TYR A 331 8.05 -7.63 21.53
C TYR A 331 9.43 -7.59 20.85
N ASP A 332 10.09 -8.73 20.74
CA ASP A 332 11.35 -8.86 20.02
C ASP A 332 11.09 -9.10 18.52
N LYS A 333 11.57 -8.19 17.71
CA LYS A 333 11.45 -8.22 16.25
C LYS A 333 12.77 -8.56 15.55
N SER A 334 13.88 -8.75 16.31
CA SER A 334 15.23 -8.89 15.75
C SER A 334 15.39 -10.13 14.87
N GLN A 335 14.67 -11.19 15.17
CA GLN A 335 14.69 -12.45 14.43
C GLN A 335 13.61 -12.55 13.34
N ILE A 336 12.63 -11.64 13.35
CA ILE A 336 11.50 -11.68 12.41
C ILE A 336 11.96 -11.22 11.03
N PRO A 337 11.64 -11.97 9.95
CA PRO A 337 11.98 -11.57 8.60
C PRO A 337 11.49 -10.16 8.24
N PRO A 338 12.29 -9.34 7.54
CA PRO A 338 11.95 -7.96 7.20
C PRO A 338 10.62 -7.82 6.44
N LYS A 339 10.26 -8.81 5.60
CA LYS A 339 8.98 -8.86 4.89
C LYS A 339 7.80 -8.87 5.87
N ILE A 340 7.89 -9.65 6.95
CA ILE A 340 6.85 -9.74 7.97
C ILE A 340 6.78 -8.43 8.78
N ILE A 341 7.92 -7.87 9.18
CA ILE A 341 7.96 -6.59 9.91
C ILE A 341 7.31 -5.47 9.10
N LYS A 342 7.62 -5.40 7.79
CA LYS A 342 6.99 -4.44 6.87
C LYS A 342 5.46 -4.64 6.84
N HIS A 343 5.01 -5.89 6.79
CA HIS A 343 3.58 -6.20 6.79
C HIS A 343 2.91 -5.86 8.13
N MET A 344 3.55 -6.13 9.27
CA MET A 344 3.07 -5.70 10.60
C MET A 344 2.82 -4.19 10.63
N SER A 345 3.77 -3.40 10.14
CA SER A 345 3.65 -1.95 10.07
C SER A 345 2.53 -1.49 9.12
N ARG A 346 2.32 -2.21 8.01
CA ARG A 346 1.20 -1.96 7.07
C ARG A 346 -0.15 -2.21 7.74
N VAL A 347 -0.30 -3.32 8.44
CA VAL A 347 -1.54 -3.68 9.17
C VAL A 347 -1.84 -2.66 10.27
N GLU A 348 -0.83 -2.27 11.06
CA GLU A 348 -0.98 -1.24 12.08
C GLU A 348 -1.50 0.07 11.49
N ARG A 349 -0.92 0.52 10.36
CA ARG A 349 -1.37 1.72 9.66
C ARG A 349 -2.81 1.59 9.15
N ALA A 350 -3.16 0.46 8.52
CA ALA A 350 -4.51 0.23 8.00
C ALA A 350 -5.57 0.28 9.13
N ILE A 351 -5.27 -0.30 10.30
CA ILE A 351 -6.17 -0.23 11.46
C ILE A 351 -6.27 1.20 12.01
N LYS A 352 -5.18 1.98 12.04
CA LYS A 352 -5.24 3.40 12.42
C LYS A 352 -6.09 4.24 11.47
N VAL A 353 -6.04 3.97 10.16
CA VAL A 353 -6.91 4.61 9.18
C VAL A 353 -8.37 4.22 9.40
N LEU A 354 -8.62 2.96 9.77
CA LEU A 354 -9.95 2.47 10.13
C LEU A 354 -10.50 3.19 11.37
N GLU A 355 -9.68 3.33 12.42
CA GLU A 355 -10.01 4.07 13.65
C GLU A 355 -10.41 5.52 13.34
N THR A 356 -9.55 6.25 12.62
CA THR A 356 -9.83 7.66 12.26
C THR A 356 -11.07 7.80 11.38
N SER A 357 -11.34 6.83 10.50
CA SER A 357 -12.52 6.82 9.63
C SER A 357 -13.83 6.49 10.35
N SER A 358 -13.78 5.92 11.55
CA SER A 358 -14.94 5.44 12.32
C SER A 358 -15.69 6.55 13.08
N ASN A 359 -15.20 7.79 13.06
CA ASN A 359 -15.71 8.90 13.88
C ASN A 359 -15.75 8.59 15.40
N GLY A 360 -14.70 7.93 15.91
CA GLY A 360 -14.54 7.61 17.33
C GLY A 360 -15.34 6.39 17.81
N LYS A 361 -15.93 5.61 16.90
CA LYS A 361 -16.67 4.38 17.29
C LYS A 361 -15.77 3.18 17.49
N ILE A 362 -14.63 3.14 16.80
CA ILE A 362 -13.61 2.10 16.90
C ILE A 362 -12.40 2.70 17.59
N SER A 363 -11.84 2.00 18.58
CA SER A 363 -10.56 2.32 19.21
C SER A 363 -9.53 1.26 18.89
N PHE A 364 -8.30 1.70 18.62
CA PHE A 364 -7.17 0.84 18.33
C PHE A 364 -6.22 0.72 19.53
N SER A 365 -5.71 -0.48 19.79
CA SER A 365 -4.62 -0.69 20.74
C SER A 365 -3.59 -1.70 20.21
N LEU A 366 -2.32 -1.35 20.34
CA LEU A 366 -1.19 -2.23 20.04
C LEU A 366 -0.77 -2.97 21.30
N LYS A 367 -0.73 -4.30 21.26
CA LYS A 367 -0.29 -5.19 22.35
C LYS A 367 0.99 -5.90 21.93
N THR A 368 2.06 -5.64 22.64
CA THR A 368 3.34 -6.33 22.43
C THR A 368 3.45 -7.51 23.36
N LEU A 369 3.68 -8.69 22.79
CA LEU A 369 3.78 -9.95 23.52
C LEU A 369 5.24 -10.42 23.63
N ARG A 370 5.64 -10.84 24.82
CA ARG A 370 6.87 -11.63 25.01
C ARG A 370 6.51 -13.09 24.99
N ILE A 371 7.31 -13.91 24.32
CA ILE A 371 7.15 -15.37 24.31
C ILE A 371 7.19 -15.87 25.76
N ASP A 372 6.33 -16.84 26.07
CA ASP A 372 6.21 -17.46 27.41
C ASP A 372 5.84 -16.46 28.54
N SER A 373 5.13 -15.38 28.22
CA SER A 373 4.56 -14.45 29.20
C SER A 373 3.09 -14.76 29.48
N ARG A 374 2.59 -14.32 30.66
CA ARG A 374 1.16 -14.44 31.01
C ARG A 374 0.24 -13.70 30.02
N GLU A 375 0.76 -12.64 29.41
CA GLU A 375 0.05 -11.89 28.36
C GLU A 375 -0.06 -12.71 27.07
N ALA A 376 0.97 -13.49 26.73
CA ALA A 376 0.97 -14.41 25.61
C ALA A 376 -0.03 -15.56 25.84
N ASP A 377 -0.05 -16.19 27.01
CA ASP A 377 -1.02 -17.23 27.37
C ASP A 377 -2.46 -16.73 27.24
N LYS A 378 -2.72 -15.49 27.68
CA LYS A 378 -4.03 -14.85 27.51
C LYS A 378 -4.36 -14.62 26.02
N ALA A 379 -3.38 -14.16 25.23
CA ALA A 379 -3.58 -13.96 23.80
C ALA A 379 -3.88 -15.29 23.07
N GLU A 380 -3.19 -16.37 23.43
CA GLU A 380 -3.47 -17.71 22.88
C GLU A 380 -4.87 -18.20 23.27
N SER A 381 -5.29 -17.97 24.50
CA SER A 381 -6.64 -18.34 24.98
C SER A 381 -7.78 -17.64 24.23
N ILE A 382 -7.53 -16.48 23.64
CA ILE A 382 -8.49 -15.73 22.81
C ILE A 382 -8.32 -16.00 21.31
N GLY A 383 -7.44 -16.96 20.93
CA GLY A 383 -7.28 -17.42 19.56
C GLY A 383 -6.18 -16.73 18.75
N ILE A 384 -5.24 -16.01 19.39
CA ILE A 384 -4.02 -15.55 18.72
C ILE A 384 -3.05 -16.70 18.61
N THR A 385 -2.50 -16.92 17.43
CA THR A 385 -1.68 -18.11 17.14
C THR A 385 -0.20 -17.78 17.22
N ARG A 386 0.57 -18.66 17.86
CA ARG A 386 2.03 -18.64 17.89
C ARG A 386 2.55 -19.26 16.58
N MET A 387 3.34 -18.51 15.84
CA MET A 387 3.84 -18.90 14.52
C MET A 387 5.31 -19.27 14.58
N PRO A 388 5.69 -20.50 14.13
CA PRO A 388 7.08 -20.90 14.07
C PRO A 388 7.81 -20.25 12.89
N MET A 389 9.09 -19.95 13.08
CA MET A 389 10.01 -19.52 12.03
C MET A 389 10.97 -20.64 11.63
N SER A 390 11.56 -20.52 10.44
CA SER A 390 12.59 -21.48 9.97
C SER A 390 13.86 -21.49 10.83
N SER A 391 14.10 -20.44 11.63
CA SER A 391 15.20 -20.36 12.60
C SER A 391 14.96 -21.23 13.85
N GLY A 392 13.75 -21.73 14.06
CA GLY A 392 13.31 -22.39 15.29
C GLY A 392 12.71 -21.43 16.32
N ASP A 393 12.81 -20.13 16.10
CA ASP A 393 12.15 -19.11 16.92
C ASP A 393 10.65 -19.01 16.58
N GLU A 394 9.90 -18.32 17.39
CA GLU A 394 8.47 -18.15 17.24
C GLU A 394 8.06 -16.68 17.36
N PHE A 395 6.91 -16.32 16.79
CA PHE A 395 6.41 -14.95 16.88
C PHE A 395 4.89 -14.90 16.90
N TYR A 396 4.35 -13.75 17.33
CA TYR A 396 2.93 -13.46 17.30
C TYR A 396 2.65 -12.32 16.31
N PHE A 397 1.61 -12.51 15.49
CA PHE A 397 1.09 -11.48 14.60
C PHE A 397 -0.37 -11.75 14.30
N GLY A 398 -1.26 -11.28 15.15
CA GLY A 398 -2.69 -11.49 15.06
C GLY A 398 -3.48 -10.27 15.50
N ALA A 399 -4.80 -10.28 15.29
CA ALA A 399 -5.68 -9.20 15.69
C ALA A 399 -6.96 -9.73 16.33
N ARG A 400 -7.48 -8.98 17.30
CA ARG A 400 -8.78 -9.20 17.91
C ARG A 400 -9.69 -8.02 17.65
N PHE A 401 -10.88 -8.30 17.18
CA PHE A 401 -11.96 -7.35 16.99
C PHE A 401 -13.01 -7.63 18.05
N SER A 402 -13.41 -6.63 18.82
CA SER A 402 -14.44 -6.80 19.85
C SER A 402 -15.45 -5.65 19.83
N SER A 403 -16.69 -6.00 20.16
CA SER A 403 -17.81 -5.09 20.38
C SER A 403 -18.52 -5.55 21.64
N GLN A 404 -19.50 -4.81 22.14
CA GLN A 404 -20.16 -5.03 23.43
C GLN A 404 -20.51 -6.50 23.71
N ASN A 405 -20.94 -7.29 22.72
CA ASN A 405 -21.43 -8.66 22.90
C ASN A 405 -20.64 -9.74 22.14
N ARG A 406 -19.66 -9.37 21.32
CA ARG A 406 -18.95 -10.31 20.45
C ARG A 406 -17.47 -9.97 20.34
N SER A 407 -16.66 -11.02 20.20
CA SER A 407 -15.25 -10.87 19.84
C SER A 407 -14.89 -11.90 18.78
N LEU A 408 -14.08 -11.47 17.83
CA LEU A 408 -13.55 -12.28 16.74
C LEU A 408 -12.03 -12.11 16.72
N SER A 409 -11.30 -13.19 16.53
CA SER A 409 -9.85 -13.15 16.49
C SER A 409 -9.33 -13.69 15.17
N ILE A 410 -8.31 -13.00 14.62
CA ILE A 410 -7.47 -13.51 13.53
C ILE A 410 -6.20 -14.00 14.20
N GLY A 411 -6.01 -15.30 14.28
CA GLY A 411 -4.88 -15.91 14.99
C GLY A 411 -3.54 -15.49 14.39
N TYR A 412 -3.43 -15.49 13.06
CA TYR A 412 -2.29 -15.02 12.30
C TYR A 412 -2.71 -14.21 11.09
N ILE A 413 -2.07 -13.04 10.90
CA ILE A 413 -2.28 -12.19 9.73
C ILE A 413 -1.22 -12.54 8.68
N ASP A 414 -1.62 -13.27 7.66
CA ASP A 414 -0.73 -13.81 6.65
C ASP A 414 -0.18 -12.72 5.71
N VAL A 415 1.14 -12.75 5.51
CA VAL A 415 1.87 -11.84 4.60
C VAL A 415 1.47 -12.05 3.14
N ASP A 416 1.16 -13.29 2.76
CA ASP A 416 0.78 -13.61 1.37
C ASP A 416 -0.61 -13.06 1.02
N ARG A 417 -1.39 -12.68 2.04
CA ARG A 417 -2.68 -11.99 1.91
C ARG A 417 -2.59 -10.46 1.99
N ALA A 418 -1.40 -9.88 1.92
CA ALA A 418 -1.20 -8.44 2.03
C ALA A 418 -2.06 -7.62 1.04
N ALA A 419 -2.29 -8.12 -0.17
CA ALA A 419 -3.16 -7.49 -1.17
C ALA A 419 -4.65 -7.46 -0.75
N SER A 420 -5.08 -8.39 0.10
CA SER A 420 -6.47 -8.53 0.57
C SER A 420 -6.70 -7.95 1.97
N LEU A 421 -5.75 -7.21 2.53
CA LEU A 421 -5.81 -6.71 3.91
C LEU A 421 -7.08 -5.89 4.20
N GLU A 422 -7.44 -4.96 3.31
CA GLU A 422 -8.64 -4.14 3.49
C GLU A 422 -9.91 -5.00 3.50
N TYR A 423 -9.96 -6.00 2.62
CA TYR A 423 -11.06 -6.96 2.59
C TYR A 423 -11.15 -7.76 3.91
N ASP A 424 -10.02 -8.26 4.41
CA ASP A 424 -9.99 -9.02 5.67
C ASP A 424 -10.46 -8.15 6.87
N LEU A 425 -10.05 -6.88 6.92
CA LEU A 425 -10.52 -5.94 7.95
C LEU A 425 -12.03 -5.64 7.83
N ALA A 426 -12.50 -5.34 6.62
CA ALA A 426 -13.92 -5.09 6.35
C ALA A 426 -14.79 -6.32 6.67
N LEU A 427 -14.28 -7.52 6.38
CA LEU A 427 -14.93 -8.77 6.71
C LEU A 427 -15.11 -8.94 8.21
N GLN A 428 -14.09 -8.69 9.02
CA GLN A 428 -14.19 -8.81 10.48
C GLN A 428 -15.20 -7.82 11.04
N LEU A 429 -15.23 -6.58 10.54
CA LEU A 429 -16.23 -5.59 10.93
C LEU A 429 -17.65 -6.05 10.58
N THR A 430 -17.84 -6.62 9.40
CA THR A 430 -19.12 -7.15 8.94
C THR A 430 -19.57 -8.32 9.82
N ASN A 431 -18.66 -9.27 10.11
CA ASN A 431 -18.97 -10.44 10.96
C ASN A 431 -19.24 -10.03 12.41
N LEU A 432 -18.61 -8.96 12.90
CA LEU A 432 -18.86 -8.43 14.23
C LEU A 432 -20.29 -7.84 14.37
N GLN A 433 -20.83 -7.29 13.29
CA GLN A 433 -22.16 -6.67 13.25
C GLN A 433 -23.30 -7.68 13.00
N ARG A 434 -23.00 -8.82 12.35
CA ARG A 434 -24.01 -9.84 12.02
C ARG A 434 -24.36 -10.69 13.23
N THR A 435 -25.65 -11.02 13.41
CA THR A 435 -26.11 -11.92 14.48
C THR A 435 -25.81 -13.38 14.16
N GLN A 436 -25.98 -13.80 12.90
CA GLN A 436 -25.67 -15.14 12.40
C GLN A 436 -25.02 -15.04 11.00
N PRO A 437 -24.03 -15.88 10.70
CA PRO A 437 -23.49 -15.96 9.34
C PRO A 437 -24.54 -16.57 8.40
N PRO A 438 -24.65 -16.11 7.13
CA PRO A 438 -25.48 -16.78 6.15
C PRO A 438 -25.03 -18.22 5.92
N ARG A 439 -25.99 -19.13 5.73
CA ARG A 439 -25.74 -20.56 5.53
C ARG A 439 -25.60 -20.87 4.06
N VAL A 440 -24.47 -21.48 3.69
CA VAL A 440 -24.16 -21.87 2.32
C VAL A 440 -23.95 -23.38 2.24
N ALA A 441 -24.70 -24.03 1.34
CA ALA A 441 -24.47 -25.43 1.03
C ALA A 441 -23.62 -25.61 -0.21
N ILE A 442 -22.69 -26.54 -0.18
CA ILE A 442 -21.86 -26.93 -1.32
C ILE A 442 -22.24 -28.37 -1.73
N LEU A 443 -22.70 -28.52 -2.96
CA LEU A 443 -22.93 -29.82 -3.57
C LEU A 443 -21.82 -30.14 -4.56
N SER A 444 -21.00 -31.16 -4.30
CA SER A 444 -19.88 -31.53 -5.14
C SER A 444 -19.63 -33.01 -5.13
N SER A 445 -19.25 -33.55 -6.30
CA SER A 445 -18.79 -34.96 -6.41
C SER A 445 -17.31 -35.12 -6.06
N VAL A 446 -16.54 -34.05 -6.09
CA VAL A 446 -15.09 -34.04 -5.82
C VAL A 446 -14.81 -33.82 -4.33
N LEU A 447 -15.59 -32.99 -3.67
CA LEU A 447 -15.42 -32.64 -2.27
C LEU A 447 -16.17 -33.66 -1.39
N LYS A 448 -15.47 -34.60 -0.84
CA LYS A 448 -16.06 -35.63 0.07
C LYS A 448 -16.08 -35.07 1.50
N PRO A 449 -17.18 -35.27 2.26
CA PRO A 449 -17.28 -34.82 3.66
C PRO A 449 -16.17 -35.40 4.58
N SER A 450 -15.66 -36.59 4.25
CA SER A 450 -14.63 -37.32 5.03
C SER A 450 -13.18 -36.84 4.76
N ASN A 451 -12.92 -36.04 3.74
CA ASN A 451 -11.56 -35.65 3.33
C ASN A 451 -11.08 -34.36 4.00
N VAL A 452 -11.60 -34.02 5.17
CA VAL A 452 -11.27 -32.79 5.92
C VAL A 452 -9.78 -32.70 6.30
N HIS A 453 -9.04 -33.83 6.27
CA HIS A 453 -7.66 -33.94 6.72
C HIS A 453 -6.62 -34.05 5.57
N LEU A 454 -7.04 -34.13 4.32
CA LEU A 454 -6.10 -34.15 3.19
C LEU A 454 -6.10 -32.76 2.48
N PRO A 455 -4.92 -32.20 2.17
CA PRO A 455 -4.83 -30.96 1.40
C PRO A 455 -5.30 -31.25 -0.04
N HIS A 456 -6.60 -31.04 -0.29
CA HIS A 456 -7.18 -31.12 -1.62
C HIS A 456 -7.11 -29.74 -2.26
N PRO A 457 -6.81 -29.62 -3.56
CA PRO A 457 -6.76 -28.31 -4.25
C PRO A 457 -8.05 -27.48 -4.12
N GLY A 458 -9.21 -28.12 -3.91
CA GLY A 458 -10.48 -27.41 -3.66
C GLY A 458 -10.69 -26.90 -2.22
N LEU A 459 -9.81 -27.24 -1.27
CA LEU A 459 -10.00 -26.86 0.14
C LEU A 459 -9.76 -25.38 0.40
N SER A 460 -8.96 -24.69 -0.41
CA SER A 460 -8.72 -23.25 -0.26
C SER A 460 -10.00 -22.43 -0.43
N ILE A 461 -10.85 -22.75 -1.38
CA ILE A 461 -12.16 -22.06 -1.57
C ILE A 461 -13.08 -22.28 -0.38
N ILE A 462 -13.12 -23.50 0.19
CA ILE A 462 -13.92 -23.80 1.39
C ILE A 462 -13.40 -23.01 2.59
N GLY A 463 -12.09 -22.91 2.75
CA GLY A 463 -11.46 -22.09 3.78
C GLY A 463 -11.88 -20.62 3.70
N GLU A 464 -11.86 -20.04 2.52
CA GLU A 464 -12.31 -18.66 2.29
C GLU A 464 -13.82 -18.48 2.55
N LEU A 465 -14.65 -19.40 2.09
CA LEU A 465 -16.09 -19.36 2.33
C LEU A 465 -16.43 -19.47 3.82
N LYS A 466 -15.77 -20.36 4.57
CA LYS A 466 -15.97 -20.52 6.02
C LYS A 466 -15.60 -19.28 6.84
N ARG A 467 -14.84 -18.34 6.28
CA ARG A 467 -14.55 -17.06 6.94
C ARG A 467 -15.77 -16.13 7.03
N GLN A 468 -16.73 -16.30 6.11
CA GLN A 468 -17.91 -15.42 5.99
C GLN A 468 -19.22 -16.12 6.23
N TYR A 469 -19.28 -17.42 5.95
CA TYR A 469 -20.49 -18.20 5.85
C TYR A 469 -20.42 -19.44 6.74
N ASP A 470 -21.57 -19.90 7.18
CA ASP A 470 -21.74 -21.24 7.75
C ASP A 470 -21.83 -22.23 6.57
N VAL A 471 -20.73 -22.96 6.29
CA VAL A 471 -20.58 -23.79 5.09
C VAL A 471 -20.79 -25.24 5.43
N SER A 472 -21.78 -25.86 4.77
CA SER A 472 -22.08 -27.30 4.82
C SER A 472 -21.78 -27.95 3.48
N ILE A 473 -21.07 -29.10 3.48
CA ILE A 473 -20.85 -29.91 2.28
C ILE A 473 -21.92 -30.96 2.23
N LEU A 474 -22.75 -30.94 1.18
CA LEU A 474 -23.82 -31.90 0.96
C LEU A 474 -23.27 -33.14 0.27
N PRO A 475 -23.67 -34.35 0.71
CA PRO A 475 -23.38 -35.58 -0.02
C PRO A 475 -24.12 -35.54 -1.39
N TYR A 476 -23.39 -35.71 -2.49
CA TYR A 476 -23.97 -35.65 -3.85
C TYR A 476 -24.97 -36.80 -4.16
N PHE A 477 -24.93 -37.86 -3.37
CA PHE A 477 -25.84 -38.99 -3.45
C PHE A 477 -27.08 -38.90 -2.52
N ALA A 478 -27.21 -37.79 -1.77
CA ALA A 478 -28.37 -37.55 -0.91
C ALA A 478 -29.67 -37.35 -1.73
N ASP A 479 -30.79 -37.59 -1.08
CA ASP A 479 -32.12 -37.43 -1.70
C ASP A 479 -32.62 -35.99 -1.67
N GLY A 480 -31.89 -35.05 -1.04
CA GLY A 480 -32.22 -33.64 -0.93
C GLY A 480 -31.43 -32.97 0.19
N PHE A 481 -31.81 -31.74 0.50
CA PHE A 481 -31.24 -30.94 1.59
C PHE A 481 -32.33 -30.07 2.25
N ASP A 482 -32.04 -29.62 3.48
CA ASP A 482 -32.95 -28.74 4.23
C ASP A 482 -33.07 -27.35 3.56
N GLU A 483 -34.25 -26.76 3.58
CA GLU A 483 -34.52 -25.42 2.99
C GLU A 483 -33.86 -24.25 3.74
N GLN A 484 -33.04 -24.51 4.74
CA GLN A 484 -32.46 -23.50 5.62
C GLN A 484 -31.24 -22.78 5.03
N TYR A 485 -30.74 -23.17 3.86
CA TYR A 485 -29.60 -22.52 3.23
C TYR A 485 -30.01 -21.24 2.50
N ASP A 486 -29.17 -20.19 2.58
CA ASP A 486 -29.37 -18.92 1.90
C ASP A 486 -28.85 -18.95 0.47
N ALA A 487 -27.79 -19.73 0.23
CA ALA A 487 -27.24 -19.93 -1.10
C ALA A 487 -26.70 -21.36 -1.28
N LEU A 488 -26.71 -21.81 -2.54
CA LEU A 488 -26.21 -23.11 -2.95
C LEU A 488 -25.04 -22.94 -3.94
N ILE A 489 -23.97 -23.70 -3.74
CA ILE A 489 -22.85 -23.79 -4.69
C ILE A 489 -22.83 -25.23 -5.22
N ILE A 490 -23.06 -25.39 -6.49
CA ILE A 490 -22.96 -26.66 -7.18
C ILE A 490 -21.63 -26.68 -7.94
N PHE A 491 -20.74 -27.53 -7.49
CA PHE A 491 -19.41 -27.63 -8.05
C PHE A 491 -19.15 -29.05 -8.54
N ASP A 492 -19.10 -29.20 -9.86
CA ASP A 492 -18.76 -30.44 -10.52
C ASP A 492 -19.59 -31.66 -10.01
N ALA A 493 -20.89 -31.55 -10.06
CA ALA A 493 -21.84 -32.59 -9.68
C ALA A 493 -22.69 -33.04 -10.88
N PRO A 494 -22.09 -33.78 -11.87
CA PRO A 494 -22.77 -34.11 -13.12
C PRO A 494 -23.88 -35.18 -12.92
N ILE A 495 -23.73 -36.07 -11.97
CA ILE A 495 -24.67 -37.15 -11.70
C ILE A 495 -25.22 -36.99 -10.28
N ILE A 496 -26.46 -36.67 -10.18
CA ILE A 496 -27.21 -36.53 -8.90
C ILE A 496 -28.56 -37.22 -9.01
N LYS A 497 -29.15 -37.54 -7.86
CA LYS A 497 -30.47 -38.16 -7.87
C LYS A 497 -31.53 -37.12 -8.29
N ARG A 498 -32.59 -37.58 -8.93
CA ARG A 498 -33.73 -36.73 -9.34
C ARG A 498 -34.31 -35.92 -8.15
N ALA A 499 -34.45 -36.56 -6.98
CA ALA A 499 -34.93 -35.86 -5.79
C ALA A 499 -34.05 -34.67 -5.37
N MET A 500 -32.72 -34.79 -5.56
CA MET A 500 -31.78 -33.66 -5.34
C MET A 500 -31.98 -32.55 -6.37
N VAL A 501 -32.29 -32.90 -7.65
CA VAL A 501 -32.59 -31.89 -8.68
C VAL A 501 -33.88 -31.14 -8.34
N GLU A 502 -34.90 -31.84 -7.84
CA GLU A 502 -36.15 -31.24 -7.34
C GLU A 502 -35.90 -30.31 -6.14
N ALA A 503 -35.02 -30.71 -5.21
CA ALA A 503 -34.63 -29.86 -4.09
C ALA A 503 -33.88 -28.59 -4.54
N ILE A 504 -33.02 -28.69 -5.57
CA ILE A 504 -32.34 -27.54 -6.19
C ILE A 504 -33.37 -26.60 -6.84
N ASP A 505 -34.32 -27.14 -7.61
CA ASP A 505 -35.36 -26.34 -8.24
C ASP A 505 -36.20 -25.62 -7.17
N ASN A 506 -36.67 -26.30 -6.14
CA ASN A 506 -37.41 -25.71 -5.02
C ASN A 506 -36.65 -24.60 -4.34
N HIS A 507 -35.33 -24.75 -4.14
CA HIS A 507 -34.45 -23.72 -3.60
C HIS A 507 -34.47 -22.45 -4.46
N LEU A 508 -34.32 -22.61 -5.79
CA LEU A 508 -34.37 -21.51 -6.75
C LEU A 508 -35.75 -20.85 -6.82
N GLN A 509 -36.84 -21.64 -6.81
CA GLN A 509 -38.22 -21.16 -6.81
C GLN A 509 -38.55 -20.36 -5.54
N SER A 510 -37.93 -20.68 -4.42
CA SER A 510 -38.06 -19.91 -3.17
C SER A 510 -37.37 -18.54 -3.21
N GLY A 511 -36.76 -18.17 -4.34
CA GLY A 511 -36.07 -16.89 -4.56
C GLY A 511 -34.65 -16.83 -4.00
N LYS A 512 -34.09 -17.98 -3.61
CA LYS A 512 -32.72 -18.11 -3.12
C LYS A 512 -31.72 -18.26 -4.28
N SER A 513 -30.46 -18.00 -4.02
CA SER A 513 -29.42 -17.96 -5.06
C SER A 513 -28.67 -19.27 -5.18
N ALA A 514 -28.23 -19.61 -6.40
CA ALA A 514 -27.27 -20.68 -6.64
C ALA A 514 -26.15 -20.25 -7.60
N ILE A 515 -24.95 -20.77 -7.36
CA ILE A 515 -23.81 -20.70 -8.26
C ILE A 515 -23.58 -22.10 -8.80
N VAL A 516 -23.64 -22.27 -10.14
CA VAL A 516 -23.44 -23.55 -10.81
C VAL A 516 -22.14 -23.49 -11.60
N MET A 517 -21.19 -24.33 -11.26
CA MET A 517 -19.91 -24.50 -11.94
C MET A 517 -19.89 -25.86 -12.61
N LEU A 518 -19.80 -25.86 -13.93
CA LEU A 518 -19.82 -27.06 -14.77
C LEU A 518 -18.57 -27.11 -15.63
N ASP A 519 -17.97 -28.29 -15.71
CA ASP A 519 -16.82 -28.56 -16.53
C ASP A 519 -17.12 -29.70 -17.52
N PRO A 520 -16.85 -29.54 -18.83
CA PRO A 520 -17.01 -30.62 -19.80
C PRO A 520 -15.97 -31.74 -19.62
N PHE A 521 -14.79 -31.41 -19.05
CA PHE A 521 -13.70 -32.34 -18.85
C PHE A 521 -13.13 -32.23 -17.43
N GLN A 522 -13.45 -33.20 -16.58
CA GLN A 522 -13.13 -33.21 -15.15
C GLN A 522 -11.76 -33.82 -14.85
N ARG A 523 -10.66 -33.13 -15.11
CA ARG A 523 -9.30 -33.66 -14.83
C ARG A 523 -9.06 -34.08 -13.39
N MET A 524 -9.71 -33.41 -12.42
CA MET A 524 -9.56 -33.72 -10.99
C MET A 524 -10.25 -35.00 -10.55
N ASN A 525 -11.08 -35.58 -11.37
CA ASN A 525 -11.83 -36.79 -11.09
C ASN A 525 -11.72 -37.77 -12.27
N GLU A 526 -10.59 -38.46 -12.38
CA GLU A 526 -10.31 -39.39 -13.48
C GLU A 526 -11.38 -40.47 -13.66
N ALA A 527 -12.02 -40.89 -12.58
CA ALA A 527 -13.11 -41.84 -12.62
C ALA A 527 -14.37 -41.26 -13.29
N ASN A 528 -14.66 -39.95 -13.05
CA ASN A 528 -15.80 -39.26 -13.62
C ASN A 528 -15.50 -38.60 -14.99
N ALA A 529 -14.23 -38.34 -15.29
CA ALA A 529 -13.81 -37.82 -16.60
C ALA A 529 -14.18 -38.74 -17.76
N ARG A 530 -14.27 -40.05 -17.46
CA ARG A 530 -14.66 -41.10 -18.42
C ARG A 530 -16.16 -41.43 -18.38
N LEU A 531 -16.91 -40.93 -17.40
CA LEU A 531 -18.35 -41.12 -17.36
C LEU A 531 -18.99 -40.21 -18.42
N GLU A 532 -19.52 -40.80 -19.47
CA GLU A 532 -20.43 -40.11 -20.38
C GLU A 532 -21.64 -39.66 -19.56
N ILE A 533 -21.89 -38.35 -19.56
CA ILE A 533 -23.17 -37.83 -19.07
C ILE A 533 -24.20 -38.31 -20.10
N ALA A 534 -24.84 -39.43 -19.78
CA ALA A 534 -25.83 -40.02 -20.66
C ALA A 534 -26.90 -38.97 -20.98
N ASP A 535 -27.27 -38.83 -22.24
CA ASP A 535 -28.39 -37.97 -22.61
C ASP A 535 -29.66 -38.57 -21.99
N SER A 536 -30.27 -37.81 -21.09
CA SER A 536 -31.55 -38.15 -20.49
C SER A 536 -32.57 -38.35 -21.57
N LYS A 537 -33.45 -39.37 -21.43
CA LYS A 537 -34.58 -39.54 -22.37
C LYS A 537 -35.33 -38.19 -22.44
N LYS A 538 -35.85 -37.89 -23.67
CA LYS A 538 -36.53 -36.64 -23.96
C LYS A 538 -37.64 -36.38 -22.91
N GLY A 539 -37.48 -35.40 -22.04
CA GLY A 539 -38.45 -35.07 -20.98
C GLY A 539 -38.09 -35.54 -19.58
N GLU A 540 -37.04 -36.32 -19.37
CA GLU A 540 -36.53 -36.67 -18.04
C GLU A 540 -35.44 -35.67 -17.59
N ILE A 541 -35.59 -35.16 -16.36
CA ILE A 541 -34.62 -34.23 -15.76
C ILE A 541 -33.91 -35.01 -14.65
N ASN A 542 -32.71 -35.47 -14.96
CA ASN A 542 -31.90 -36.31 -14.07
C ASN A 542 -30.52 -35.73 -13.72
N SER A 543 -30.29 -34.50 -14.15
CA SER A 543 -29.04 -33.77 -13.86
C SER A 543 -29.25 -32.27 -13.75
N VAL A 544 -28.30 -31.56 -13.16
CA VAL A 544 -28.29 -30.08 -13.14
C VAL A 544 -28.26 -29.50 -14.57
N VAL A 545 -27.58 -30.18 -15.48
CA VAL A 545 -27.49 -29.76 -16.89
C VAL A 545 -28.84 -29.86 -17.59
N ASP A 546 -29.62 -30.91 -17.27
CA ASP A 546 -30.97 -31.07 -17.82
C ASP A 546 -31.93 -29.99 -17.25
N LEU A 547 -31.78 -29.65 -15.98
CA LEU A 547 -32.50 -28.56 -15.33
C LEU A 547 -32.20 -27.21 -16.02
N LEU A 548 -30.91 -26.91 -16.28
CA LEU A 548 -30.51 -25.70 -17.00
C LEU A 548 -31.06 -25.70 -18.43
N ASP A 549 -31.04 -26.86 -19.14
CA ASP A 549 -31.60 -26.96 -20.52
C ASP A 549 -33.13 -26.74 -20.52
N PHE A 550 -33.84 -27.21 -19.51
CA PHE A 550 -35.26 -26.92 -19.28
C PHE A 550 -35.50 -25.42 -19.09
N TYR A 551 -34.66 -24.74 -18.31
CA TYR A 551 -34.71 -23.30 -18.16
C TYR A 551 -34.34 -22.51 -19.42
N GLY A 552 -33.89 -23.18 -20.46
CA GLY A 552 -33.48 -22.57 -21.73
C GLY A 552 -32.00 -22.18 -21.80
N ILE A 553 -31.20 -22.65 -20.88
CA ILE A 553 -29.75 -22.42 -20.82
C ILE A 553 -29.02 -23.71 -21.22
N LYS A 554 -28.34 -23.69 -22.35
CA LYS A 554 -27.54 -24.81 -22.82
C LYS A 554 -26.10 -24.71 -22.36
N PHE A 555 -25.61 -25.79 -21.79
CA PHE A 555 -24.20 -25.99 -21.51
C PHE A 555 -23.57 -26.92 -22.54
N SER A 556 -22.32 -26.64 -22.94
CA SER A 556 -21.59 -27.46 -23.91
C SER A 556 -20.98 -28.71 -23.25
N LYS A 557 -21.77 -29.76 -23.02
CA LYS A 557 -21.34 -30.98 -22.29
C LYS A 557 -20.08 -31.66 -22.88
N ASN A 558 -19.95 -31.68 -24.20
CA ASN A 558 -18.96 -32.48 -24.92
C ASN A 558 -17.94 -31.62 -25.67
N ARG A 559 -17.94 -30.31 -25.47
CA ARG A 559 -17.04 -29.41 -26.16
C ARG A 559 -16.31 -28.47 -25.22
N VAL A 560 -15.00 -28.44 -25.37
CA VAL A 560 -14.10 -27.47 -24.72
C VAL A 560 -13.86 -26.31 -25.68
N VAL A 561 -13.89 -25.09 -25.17
CA VAL A 561 -13.57 -23.87 -25.93
C VAL A 561 -12.14 -23.44 -25.66
N GLY A 562 -11.45 -23.06 -26.72
CA GLY A 562 -10.14 -22.43 -26.65
C GLY A 562 -10.16 -21.06 -27.31
N ASP A 563 -9.34 -20.15 -26.80
CA ASP A 563 -9.21 -18.75 -27.25
C ASP A 563 -7.74 -18.41 -27.47
N PHE A 564 -7.38 -18.15 -28.71
CA PHE A 564 -5.99 -17.88 -29.09
C PHE A 564 -5.49 -16.53 -28.55
N GLU A 565 -6.35 -15.52 -28.51
CA GLU A 565 -5.98 -14.16 -28.08
C GLU A 565 -5.75 -14.06 -26.57
N ASN A 566 -6.37 -14.98 -25.83
CA ASN A 566 -6.27 -15.02 -24.37
C ASN A 566 -5.55 -16.29 -23.86
N ALA A 567 -4.77 -16.95 -24.73
CA ALA A 567 -4.04 -18.15 -24.39
C ALA A 567 -3.05 -17.93 -23.23
N ALA A 568 -3.04 -18.82 -22.25
CA ALA A 568 -2.03 -18.83 -21.21
C ALA A 568 -0.74 -19.48 -21.72
N THR A 569 0.39 -18.99 -21.23
CA THR A 569 1.69 -19.64 -21.46
C THR A 569 1.85 -20.81 -20.51
N VAL A 570 2.13 -21.98 -21.03
CA VAL A 570 2.36 -23.24 -20.30
C VAL A 570 3.77 -23.71 -20.58
N GLU A 571 4.43 -24.27 -19.56
CA GLU A 571 5.75 -24.84 -19.68
C GLU A 571 5.65 -26.36 -19.91
N THR A 572 6.38 -26.87 -20.89
CA THR A 572 6.50 -28.32 -21.15
C THR A 572 7.39 -28.98 -20.11
N ALA A 573 7.32 -30.32 -20.02
CA ALA A 573 8.24 -31.11 -19.21
C ALA A 573 9.73 -30.89 -19.61
N SER A 574 9.98 -30.41 -20.83
CA SER A 574 11.31 -30.10 -21.35
C SER A 574 11.74 -28.63 -21.07
N GLY A 575 10.96 -27.84 -20.35
CA GLY A 575 11.26 -26.44 -20.02
C GLY A 575 10.96 -25.44 -21.14
N ARG A 576 10.24 -25.81 -22.20
CA ARG A 576 9.84 -24.88 -23.28
C ARG A 576 8.49 -24.26 -22.97
N ASN A 577 8.41 -22.96 -23.14
CA ASN A 577 7.16 -22.20 -23.00
C ASN A 577 6.41 -22.16 -24.34
N PHE A 578 5.11 -22.44 -24.30
CA PHE A 578 4.22 -22.30 -25.44
C PHE A 578 2.84 -21.76 -25.04
N ALA A 579 2.13 -21.14 -25.99
CA ALA A 579 0.77 -20.67 -25.76
C ALA A 579 -0.22 -21.83 -25.86
N TYR A 580 -0.98 -22.08 -24.79
CA TYR A 580 -2.01 -23.12 -24.75
C TYR A 580 -3.40 -22.50 -24.77
N PRO A 581 -4.11 -22.49 -25.93
CA PRO A 581 -5.37 -21.75 -26.10
C PRO A 581 -6.53 -22.23 -25.23
N TYR A 582 -6.50 -23.47 -24.74
CA TYR A 582 -7.54 -24.03 -23.87
C TYR A 582 -7.35 -23.67 -22.39
N TRP A 583 -6.24 -23.04 -22.02
CA TRP A 583 -6.07 -22.31 -20.78
C TRP A 583 -6.16 -20.82 -21.09
N MET A 584 -7.28 -20.21 -20.72
CA MET A 584 -7.63 -18.86 -21.12
C MET A 584 -7.47 -17.89 -19.97
N ARG A 585 -6.63 -16.86 -20.13
CA ARG A 585 -6.50 -15.73 -19.20
C ARG A 585 -7.45 -14.62 -19.62
N MET A 586 -8.64 -14.62 -19.04
CA MET A 586 -9.64 -13.60 -19.30
C MET A 586 -9.32 -12.34 -18.50
N ARG A 587 -9.04 -11.24 -19.21
CA ARG A 587 -8.73 -9.92 -18.64
C ARG A 587 -9.95 -9.02 -18.65
N GLN A 588 -9.84 -7.81 -18.10
CA GLN A 588 -10.94 -6.86 -18.01
C GLN A 588 -11.65 -6.59 -19.36
N LYS A 589 -10.94 -6.65 -20.50
CA LYS A 589 -11.54 -6.53 -21.85
C LYS A 589 -12.57 -7.62 -22.18
N ASN A 590 -12.48 -8.77 -21.52
CA ASN A 590 -13.35 -9.93 -21.67
C ASN A 590 -14.48 -9.97 -20.63
N MET A 591 -14.51 -9.00 -19.73
CA MET A 591 -15.47 -8.89 -18.63
C MET A 591 -16.43 -7.74 -18.85
N THR A 592 -17.68 -7.92 -18.43
CA THR A 592 -18.70 -6.87 -18.52
C THR A 592 -18.42 -5.80 -17.46
N LYS A 593 -18.20 -4.55 -17.89
CA LYS A 593 -17.74 -3.44 -17.02
C LYS A 593 -18.70 -3.08 -15.89
N ASP A 594 -19.99 -3.26 -16.09
CA ASP A 594 -21.03 -2.85 -15.12
C ASP A 594 -21.39 -3.94 -14.11
N GLU A 595 -20.68 -5.07 -14.13
CA GLU A 595 -20.91 -6.18 -13.21
C GLU A 595 -20.04 -6.09 -11.96
N PRO A 596 -20.64 -5.85 -10.77
CA PRO A 596 -19.89 -5.69 -9.52
C PRO A 596 -18.97 -6.87 -9.19
N VAL A 597 -19.33 -8.08 -9.63
CA VAL A 597 -18.60 -9.32 -9.33
C VAL A 597 -17.21 -9.34 -9.99
N VAL A 598 -17.04 -8.67 -11.14
CA VAL A 598 -15.78 -8.69 -11.90
C VAL A 598 -15.08 -7.33 -11.97
N THR A 599 -15.68 -6.26 -11.44
CA THR A 599 -15.17 -4.88 -11.55
C THR A 599 -13.74 -4.73 -11.01
N ASN A 600 -13.39 -5.45 -9.94
CA ASN A 600 -12.08 -5.37 -9.29
C ASN A 600 -11.16 -6.55 -9.64
N LEU A 601 -11.56 -7.41 -10.58
CA LEU A 601 -10.75 -8.53 -11.02
C LEU A 601 -9.88 -8.10 -12.22
N ASN A 602 -8.57 -8.30 -12.11
CA ASN A 602 -7.64 -8.01 -13.20
C ASN A 602 -7.65 -9.12 -14.26
N GLU A 603 -7.72 -10.38 -13.79
CA GLU A 603 -7.66 -11.54 -14.65
C GLU A 603 -8.33 -12.75 -13.98
N LEU A 604 -8.90 -13.65 -14.80
CA LEU A 604 -9.43 -14.94 -14.40
C LEU A 604 -8.84 -16.02 -15.33
N LEU A 605 -8.37 -17.12 -14.75
CA LEU A 605 -7.86 -18.25 -15.49
C LEU A 605 -8.95 -19.32 -15.59
N PHE A 606 -9.27 -19.72 -16.84
CA PHE A 606 -10.15 -20.84 -17.14
C PHE A 606 -9.36 -21.92 -17.86
N ALA A 607 -9.40 -23.13 -17.31
CA ALA A 607 -8.68 -24.28 -17.86
C ALA A 607 -9.67 -25.28 -18.48
N GLU A 608 -9.57 -25.49 -19.79
CA GLU A 608 -10.33 -26.49 -20.55
C GLU A 608 -11.86 -26.45 -20.32
N THR A 609 -12.39 -25.23 -20.25
CA THR A 609 -13.79 -24.99 -19.88
C THR A 609 -14.77 -25.13 -21.06
N GLY A 610 -16.02 -25.38 -20.72
CA GLY A 610 -17.14 -25.29 -21.64
C GLY A 610 -17.69 -23.86 -21.79
N PHE A 611 -18.84 -23.74 -22.42
CA PHE A 611 -19.51 -22.46 -22.60
C PHE A 611 -21.04 -22.61 -22.50
N PHE A 612 -21.69 -21.50 -22.20
CA PHE A 612 -23.16 -21.41 -22.11
C PHE A 612 -23.76 -20.69 -23.31
N SER A 613 -24.99 -21.04 -23.62
CA SER A 613 -25.81 -20.36 -24.62
C SER A 613 -27.29 -20.35 -24.25
N ALA A 614 -28.02 -19.30 -24.56
CA ALA A 614 -29.48 -19.27 -24.39
C ALA A 614 -30.18 -19.80 -25.64
N LYS A 615 -31.27 -20.59 -25.47
CA LYS A 615 -32.00 -21.22 -26.59
C LYS A 615 -32.80 -20.19 -27.41
N ASP A 616 -33.76 -19.53 -26.84
CA ASP A 616 -34.76 -18.74 -27.61
C ASP A 616 -35.06 -17.37 -27.00
N ARG A 617 -34.49 -17.04 -25.84
CA ARG A 617 -34.65 -15.75 -25.16
C ARG A 617 -33.31 -15.06 -25.11
N LEU A 618 -33.09 -14.11 -26.00
CA LEU A 618 -31.83 -13.36 -26.16
C LEU A 618 -31.36 -12.66 -24.85
N ASN A 619 -32.26 -12.43 -23.90
CA ASN A 619 -31.95 -11.69 -22.65
C ASN A 619 -31.94 -12.58 -21.39
N LEU A 620 -32.13 -13.87 -21.48
CA LEU A 620 -32.17 -14.75 -20.30
C LEU A 620 -30.81 -14.88 -19.63
N LEU A 621 -29.73 -14.99 -20.43
CA LEU A 621 -28.38 -15.14 -19.97
C LEU A 621 -27.58 -13.85 -20.14
N HIS A 622 -27.34 -13.12 -19.07
CA HIS A 622 -26.49 -11.93 -19.07
C HIS A 622 -25.02 -12.34 -19.02
N PRO A 623 -24.22 -12.07 -20.07
CA PRO A 623 -22.83 -12.45 -20.10
C PRO A 623 -22.01 -11.63 -19.09
N ILE A 624 -21.21 -12.29 -18.27
CA ILE A 624 -20.26 -11.68 -17.32
C ILE A 624 -18.84 -11.80 -17.89
N VAL A 625 -18.46 -12.99 -18.38
CA VAL A 625 -17.15 -13.24 -19.01
C VAL A 625 -17.38 -13.92 -20.35
N VAL A 626 -16.74 -13.37 -21.39
CA VAL A 626 -16.86 -13.85 -22.77
C VAL A 626 -15.48 -14.07 -23.40
N THR A 627 -15.39 -15.04 -24.31
CA THR A 627 -14.17 -15.25 -25.12
C THR A 627 -13.90 -14.11 -26.08
N GLY A 628 -12.71 -14.07 -26.66
CA GLY A 628 -12.43 -13.33 -27.89
C GLY A 628 -13.18 -13.89 -29.12
N GLU A 629 -12.81 -13.39 -30.28
CA GLU A 629 -13.42 -13.81 -31.56
C GLU A 629 -12.64 -14.93 -32.28
N LYS A 630 -11.33 -15.10 -31.97
CA LYS A 630 -10.48 -16.14 -32.55
C LYS A 630 -10.49 -17.39 -31.68
N ILE A 631 -11.54 -18.15 -31.80
CA ILE A 631 -11.83 -19.32 -30.97
C ILE A 631 -11.90 -20.62 -31.76
N SER A 632 -11.65 -21.71 -31.06
CA SER A 632 -11.94 -23.06 -31.57
C SER A 632 -12.67 -23.85 -30.48
N THR A 633 -13.49 -24.81 -30.92
CA THR A 633 -14.14 -25.75 -29.98
C THR A 633 -13.81 -27.16 -30.38
N GLN A 634 -13.24 -27.94 -29.47
CA GLN A 634 -12.82 -29.32 -29.67
C GLN A 634 -13.68 -30.30 -28.87
N ASP A 635 -13.73 -31.54 -29.31
CA ASP A 635 -14.38 -32.59 -28.55
C ASP A 635 -13.60 -32.90 -27.27
N ARG A 636 -14.30 -33.14 -26.15
CA ARG A 636 -13.69 -33.38 -24.85
C ARG A 636 -12.84 -34.65 -24.81
N SER A 637 -13.16 -35.65 -25.66
CA SER A 637 -12.42 -36.93 -25.71
C SER A 637 -10.94 -36.72 -26.06
N LEU A 638 -10.63 -35.75 -26.90
CA LEU A 638 -9.26 -35.42 -27.31
C LEU A 638 -8.38 -34.98 -26.12
N PHE A 639 -8.97 -34.40 -25.09
CA PHE A 639 -8.25 -33.97 -23.89
C PHE A 639 -7.83 -35.09 -22.95
N GLY A 640 -8.42 -36.28 -23.11
CA GLY A 640 -8.01 -37.51 -22.43
C GLY A 640 -6.93 -38.28 -23.19
N ASP A 641 -6.88 -38.14 -24.51
CA ASP A 641 -6.05 -38.98 -25.39
C ASP A 641 -4.76 -38.24 -25.84
N MET A 642 -4.80 -36.90 -25.96
CA MET A 642 -3.69 -36.10 -26.47
C MET A 642 -3.00 -35.30 -25.34
N ASN A 643 -1.71 -35.06 -25.50
CA ASN A 643 -0.99 -34.15 -24.59
C ASN A 643 -1.27 -32.68 -24.95
N THR A 644 -0.90 -31.76 -24.05
CA THR A 644 -1.17 -30.30 -24.20
C THR A 644 -0.46 -29.67 -25.41
N GLU A 645 0.72 -30.17 -25.80
CA GLU A 645 1.47 -29.67 -26.99
C GLU A 645 0.73 -30.07 -28.27
N GLU A 646 0.28 -31.31 -28.39
CA GLU A 646 -0.47 -31.84 -29.54
C GLU A 646 -1.80 -31.08 -29.70
N LEU A 647 -2.54 -30.89 -28.59
CA LEU A 647 -3.78 -30.11 -28.59
C LEU A 647 -3.56 -28.65 -29.01
N ALA A 648 -2.43 -28.06 -28.64
CA ALA A 648 -2.11 -26.70 -29.05
C ALA A 648 -1.77 -26.61 -30.55
N LEU A 649 -1.12 -27.63 -31.11
CA LEU A 649 -0.79 -27.69 -32.53
C LEU A 649 -2.03 -27.92 -33.42
N GLU A 650 -3.02 -28.67 -32.92
CA GLU A 650 -4.29 -28.91 -33.61
C GLU A 650 -5.30 -27.75 -33.49
N PHE A 651 -4.93 -26.69 -32.79
CA PHE A 651 -5.81 -25.55 -32.60
C PHE A 651 -6.05 -24.78 -33.93
N ASP A 652 -7.24 -24.92 -34.51
CA ASP A 652 -7.65 -24.19 -35.68
C ASP A 652 -8.45 -22.93 -35.27
N ALA A 653 -7.77 -21.79 -35.21
CA ALA A 653 -8.37 -20.52 -34.85
C ALA A 653 -9.31 -20.03 -35.94
N ARG A 654 -10.60 -20.00 -35.69
CA ARG A 654 -11.61 -19.46 -36.59
C ARG A 654 -12.26 -18.24 -35.97
N VAL A 655 -12.55 -17.24 -36.81
CA VAL A 655 -13.34 -16.09 -36.35
C VAL A 655 -14.78 -16.55 -36.15
N GLN A 656 -15.23 -16.55 -34.94
CA GLN A 656 -16.58 -16.96 -34.54
C GLN A 656 -17.14 -15.95 -33.54
N LYS A 657 -18.47 -16.00 -33.34
CA LYS A 657 -19.12 -15.22 -32.28
C LYS A 657 -18.58 -15.64 -30.91
N ALA A 658 -18.21 -14.66 -30.08
CA ALA A 658 -17.76 -14.87 -28.73
C ALA A 658 -18.68 -15.79 -27.91
N LYS A 659 -18.13 -16.67 -27.10
CA LYS A 659 -18.86 -17.63 -26.26
C LYS A 659 -18.92 -17.12 -24.83
N VAL A 660 -20.06 -17.34 -24.16
CA VAL A 660 -20.26 -16.98 -22.76
C VAL A 660 -19.67 -18.08 -21.88
N ILE A 661 -18.67 -17.73 -21.09
CA ILE A 661 -18.05 -18.64 -20.09
C ILE A 661 -18.72 -18.48 -18.74
N VAL A 662 -18.99 -17.24 -18.33
CA VAL A 662 -19.71 -16.92 -17.09
C VAL A 662 -20.89 -16.04 -17.44
N GLY A 663 -22.06 -16.41 -16.95
CA GLY A 663 -23.28 -15.65 -17.17
C GLY A 663 -24.18 -15.64 -15.93
N ARG A 664 -25.03 -14.64 -15.83
CA ARG A 664 -26.01 -14.47 -14.77
C ARG A 664 -27.42 -14.57 -15.31
N VAL A 665 -28.30 -15.21 -14.56
CA VAL A 665 -29.74 -15.31 -14.84
C VAL A 665 -30.47 -14.52 -13.77
N ASN A 666 -31.24 -13.51 -14.17
CA ASN A 666 -31.97 -12.62 -13.24
C ASN A 666 -33.48 -12.81 -13.27
N GLU A 667 -33.98 -13.63 -14.19
CA GLU A 667 -35.40 -13.88 -14.34
C GLU A 667 -35.88 -15.05 -13.45
N LYS A 668 -37.12 -14.99 -13.01
CA LYS A 668 -37.75 -16.13 -12.35
C LYS A 668 -38.00 -17.23 -13.40
N LEU A 669 -37.36 -18.37 -13.18
CA LEU A 669 -37.40 -19.49 -14.10
C LEU A 669 -38.65 -20.35 -13.83
N PRO A 670 -39.29 -20.94 -14.90
CA PRO A 670 -40.42 -21.85 -14.70
C PRO A 670 -39.93 -23.16 -14.07
N SER A 671 -40.71 -23.72 -13.12
CA SER A 671 -40.36 -25.03 -12.54
C SER A 671 -40.76 -26.17 -13.52
N PRO A 672 -39.91 -27.19 -13.69
CA PRO A 672 -40.26 -28.37 -14.43
C PRO A 672 -41.08 -29.38 -13.64
N PHE A 673 -41.18 -29.18 -12.31
CA PHE A 673 -41.81 -30.12 -11.38
C PHE A 673 -43.21 -29.65 -10.91
N PHE A 674 -43.66 -28.48 -11.37
CA PHE A 674 -44.99 -27.89 -11.08
C PHE A 674 -45.83 -27.74 -12.35
#